data_8c96df10314e3feec9d24cbfee14b358
#
_entry.id   8c96df10314e3feec9d24cbfee14b358
#
_cell.length_a   1.000
_cell.length_b   1.000
_cell.length_c   1.000
_cell.angle_alpha   90.00
_cell.angle_beta   90.00
_cell.angle_gamma   90.00
#
_symmetry.space_group_name_H-M   'P 1'
#
loop_
_entity.id
_entity.type
_entity.pdbx_description
1 polymer ?
#
loop_
_entity_poly.entity_id
_entity_poly.type
_entity_poly.pdbx_seq_one_letter_code
_entity_poly.pdbx_strand_id
1 'polypeptide(L)'
;MAMTASAGNYEVCSPNGKVKVTVNTDETVKWAVDYDGKQVLLPSEIDIRLTQGKKQLGLGNVGKVARYSVSSSFETPFYKKAKVDDAYGQLLLYTSQKFTIEVRAYDDGAAYRLISGNTKPLLITNETAEFRFADDYQAFVPYVNDSRSEWPYGYSFESYYDEQPLSKMFKDSLAITPLAVCLPGGIKAIVMDAGVENYPGMMLLKGEGNMLKADFAPYPLEQEIGGYDRLNLVPTKSAGFIAKLDGKQALPWRAVAITERDADILNCDIAQRLAPACRIADTSWFKPGKVAWDWWNCCSVTGVDFLSDTNTDTYLYYIDFAAANRLEYIIIDEGWSGKESLLEDLSPEIDLPKLIAHGQEKGVGIILWSSWRSLIGNNPLGDTAVTDAVMAHYANMGIKGFKVDFFDRDDQQAIASAYKIAECAARHHLVLDYHGLKPFGIQLAYPNILNFEGVKGLENSKWEPRVGDGPLHNQPRYDVSIPYLRMLAGPMDYTPGAMTNAMRDHFFGNNGHPMSQGTRVHQMAMYTTFEAPLQMLADSPTKYMQNQECTDFIAQIPTTFDETVALDGQLGEYTVIARRKGTTWYLAAMTDWTPRDLTVDLSFLGEGNYTADIFADGVNAMREATDYKHTIRSVTAGERLNIHLSSGGGWTAIIK
;
A
#
# COMPACT_ATOMS: atom_id res chain seq x y z
N MET A 1 -33.17 -18.26 8.72
CA MET A 1 -34.01 -18.39 9.92
C MET A 1 -33.40 -17.55 11.04
N ALA A 2 -34.19 -16.69 11.69
CA ALA A 2 -33.72 -15.92 12.84
C ALA A 2 -34.06 -16.72 14.12
N MET A 3 -33.04 -17.10 14.88
CA MET A 3 -33.20 -17.72 16.19
C MET A 3 -33.04 -16.67 17.29
N THR A 4 -33.79 -16.80 18.39
CA THR A 4 -33.49 -16.04 19.61
C THR A 4 -32.19 -16.63 20.19
N ALA A 5 -31.16 -15.80 20.32
CA ALA A 5 -29.86 -16.22 20.83
C ALA A 5 -29.82 -16.09 22.35
N SER A 6 -29.29 -17.10 23.01
CA SER A 6 -28.74 -17.06 24.37
C SER A 6 -27.23 -16.94 24.29
N ALA A 7 -26.53 -16.64 25.40
CA ALA A 7 -25.08 -16.82 25.51
C ALA A 7 -24.66 -18.17 24.91
N GLY A 8 -23.56 -18.21 24.14
CA GLY A 8 -23.13 -19.42 23.45
C GLY A 8 -22.07 -19.21 22.36
N ASN A 9 -21.74 -20.29 21.69
CA ASN A 9 -20.81 -20.32 20.58
C ASN A 9 -21.55 -20.31 19.24
N TYR A 10 -21.11 -19.43 18.34
CA TYR A 10 -21.63 -19.29 16.99
C TYR A 10 -20.51 -19.46 15.98
N GLU A 11 -20.71 -20.32 15.00
CA GLU A 11 -19.70 -20.66 14.00
C GLU A 11 -20.12 -20.25 12.61
N VAL A 12 -19.13 -19.90 11.79
CA VAL A 12 -19.22 -19.69 10.35
C VAL A 12 -17.96 -20.22 9.69
N CYS A 13 -18.12 -20.88 8.51
CA CYS A 13 -17.00 -21.42 7.73
C CYS A 13 -16.91 -20.73 6.38
N SER A 14 -15.69 -20.73 5.84
CA SER A 14 -15.41 -20.36 4.45
C SER A 14 -16.08 -21.32 3.45
N PRO A 15 -16.21 -20.94 2.17
CA PRO A 15 -16.79 -21.80 1.13
C PRO A 15 -16.11 -23.18 1.01
N ASN A 16 -14.79 -23.25 1.11
CA ASN A 16 -14.02 -24.51 1.08
C ASN A 16 -13.98 -25.25 2.43
N GLY A 17 -14.53 -24.65 3.50
CA GLY A 17 -14.59 -25.21 4.86
C GLY A 17 -13.27 -25.17 5.64
N LYS A 18 -12.17 -24.66 5.08
CA LYS A 18 -10.86 -24.63 5.76
C LYS A 18 -10.78 -23.56 6.85
N VAL A 19 -11.30 -22.36 6.60
CA VAL A 19 -11.36 -21.30 7.61
C VAL A 19 -12.66 -21.44 8.40
N LYS A 20 -12.54 -21.60 9.72
CA LYS A 20 -13.68 -21.60 10.64
C LYS A 20 -13.50 -20.49 11.65
N VAL A 21 -14.52 -19.63 11.78
CA VAL A 21 -14.58 -18.60 12.81
C VAL A 21 -15.62 -18.96 13.84
N THR A 22 -15.22 -18.96 15.11
CA THR A 22 -16.10 -19.18 16.25
C THR A 22 -16.22 -17.88 17.03
N VAL A 23 -17.45 -17.43 17.31
CA VAL A 23 -17.73 -16.29 18.19
C VAL A 23 -18.41 -16.78 19.45
N ASN A 24 -17.73 -16.60 20.59
CA ASN A 24 -18.28 -16.86 21.93
C ASN A 24 -18.87 -15.57 22.50
N THR A 25 -20.03 -15.67 23.15
CA THR A 25 -20.77 -14.52 23.71
C THR A 25 -21.20 -14.72 25.15
N ASP A 26 -20.53 -15.60 25.92
CA ASP A 26 -20.92 -15.95 27.27
C ASP A 26 -20.70 -14.81 28.29
N GLU A 27 -19.47 -14.36 28.47
CA GLU A 27 -19.12 -13.26 29.39
C GLU A 27 -18.80 -11.97 28.60
N THR A 28 -17.85 -12.06 27.67
CA THR A 28 -17.50 -11.02 26.72
C THR A 28 -17.54 -11.60 25.31
N VAL A 29 -17.65 -10.75 24.31
CA VAL A 29 -17.61 -11.25 22.92
C VAL A 29 -16.17 -11.56 22.56
N LYS A 30 -15.91 -12.80 22.17
CA LYS A 30 -14.59 -13.25 21.70
C LYS A 30 -14.71 -13.98 20.38
N TRP A 31 -13.81 -13.74 19.48
CA TRP A 31 -13.68 -14.49 18.25
C TRP A 31 -12.41 -15.35 18.26
N ALA A 32 -12.50 -16.51 17.63
CA ALA A 32 -11.37 -17.41 17.41
C ALA A 32 -11.39 -17.88 15.96
N VAL A 33 -10.23 -18.19 15.42
CA VAL A 33 -10.08 -18.59 14.02
C VAL A 33 -9.25 -19.87 13.93
N ASP A 34 -9.82 -20.88 13.26
CA ASP A 34 -9.13 -22.11 12.88
C ASP A 34 -8.91 -22.14 11.38
N TYR A 35 -7.80 -22.73 10.93
CA TYR A 35 -7.50 -23.01 9.54
C TYR A 35 -7.14 -24.50 9.39
N ASP A 36 -7.93 -25.24 8.60
CA ASP A 36 -7.79 -26.66 8.38
C ASP A 36 -7.60 -27.47 9.70
N GLY A 37 -8.42 -27.14 10.71
CA GLY A 37 -8.38 -27.75 12.05
C GLY A 37 -7.22 -27.29 12.94
N LYS A 38 -6.33 -26.42 12.49
CA LYS A 38 -5.26 -25.82 13.28
C LYS A 38 -5.70 -24.45 13.81
N GLN A 39 -5.46 -24.17 15.07
CA GLN A 39 -5.83 -22.90 15.69
C GLN A 39 -4.89 -21.78 15.25
N VAL A 40 -5.43 -20.75 14.58
CA VAL A 40 -4.72 -19.54 14.14
C VAL A 40 -4.82 -18.45 15.19
N LEU A 41 -6.05 -18.15 15.66
CA LEU A 41 -6.29 -17.22 16.74
C LEU A 41 -7.03 -17.91 17.89
N LEU A 42 -6.50 -17.79 19.10
CA LEU A 42 -7.18 -18.10 20.34
C LEU A 42 -8.38 -17.15 20.55
N PRO A 43 -9.35 -17.46 21.45
CA PRO A 43 -10.41 -16.53 21.79
C PRO A 43 -9.89 -15.14 22.15
N SER A 44 -10.14 -14.19 21.28
CA SER A 44 -9.66 -12.80 21.27
C SER A 44 -10.83 -11.85 21.44
N GLU A 45 -10.74 -10.90 22.34
CA GLU A 45 -11.86 -10.04 22.74
C GLU A 45 -12.21 -9.01 21.68
N ILE A 46 -13.53 -8.78 21.49
CA ILE A 46 -14.14 -7.73 20.69
C ILE A 46 -15.04 -6.91 21.61
N ASP A 47 -14.77 -5.62 21.79
CA ASP A 47 -15.65 -4.72 22.53
C ASP A 47 -15.56 -3.29 21.95
N ILE A 48 -16.54 -2.47 22.31
CA ILE A 48 -16.54 -1.04 22.01
C ILE A 48 -17.10 -0.29 23.21
N ARG A 49 -16.43 0.79 23.59
CA ARG A 49 -16.89 1.70 24.64
C ARG A 49 -17.26 3.03 24.02
N LEU A 50 -18.43 3.51 24.35
CA LEU A 50 -18.93 4.73 23.76
C LEU A 50 -19.81 5.52 24.73
N THR A 51 -19.99 6.79 24.43
CA THR A 51 -20.92 7.66 25.13
C THR A 51 -21.98 8.21 24.18
N GLN A 52 -23.21 8.29 24.70
CA GLN A 52 -24.32 8.98 24.04
C GLN A 52 -24.89 10.00 25.03
N GLY A 53 -24.49 11.26 24.90
CA GLY A 53 -24.72 12.28 25.90
C GLY A 53 -23.98 11.92 27.21
N LYS A 54 -24.72 11.71 28.31
CA LYS A 54 -24.16 11.31 29.63
C LYS A 54 -24.14 9.79 29.85
N LYS A 55 -24.71 9.01 28.92
CA LYS A 55 -24.85 7.54 29.07
C LYS A 55 -23.64 6.84 28.48
N GLN A 56 -22.99 5.99 29.27
CA GLN A 56 -21.98 5.05 28.78
C GLN A 56 -22.69 3.81 28.23
N LEU A 57 -22.19 3.33 27.09
CA LEU A 57 -22.68 2.17 26.38
C LEU A 57 -21.47 1.29 25.98
N GLY A 58 -21.75 0.03 25.70
CA GLY A 58 -20.82 -0.95 25.13
C GLY A 58 -21.51 -1.72 24.01
N LEU A 59 -20.97 -2.86 23.66
CA LEU A 59 -21.52 -3.71 22.59
C LEU A 59 -22.90 -4.28 22.97
N GLY A 60 -23.11 -4.60 24.24
CA GLY A 60 -24.33 -5.21 24.75
C GLY A 60 -24.43 -6.71 24.45
N ASN A 61 -25.50 -7.36 24.96
CA ASN A 61 -25.71 -8.79 24.79
C ASN A 61 -26.26 -9.11 23.40
N VAL A 62 -25.84 -10.25 22.84
CA VAL A 62 -26.34 -10.77 21.56
C VAL A 62 -27.75 -11.32 21.75
N GLY A 63 -28.72 -10.82 20.97
CA GLY A 63 -30.14 -11.18 21.07
C GLY A 63 -30.68 -11.96 19.86
N LYS A 64 -30.01 -11.88 18.72
CA LYS A 64 -30.43 -12.53 17.47
C LYS A 64 -29.21 -12.83 16.62
N VAL A 65 -29.27 -13.92 15.87
CA VAL A 65 -28.18 -14.36 14.98
C VAL A 65 -28.75 -14.73 13.61
N ALA A 66 -28.00 -14.39 12.54
CA ALA A 66 -28.29 -14.80 11.19
C ALA A 66 -27.02 -15.30 10.49
N ARG A 67 -27.16 -16.23 9.55
CA ARG A 67 -26.05 -16.79 8.75
C ARG A 67 -26.41 -16.76 7.29
N TYR A 68 -25.41 -16.49 6.48
CA TYR A 68 -25.52 -16.47 5.01
C TYR A 68 -24.27 -17.08 4.39
N SER A 69 -24.42 -17.56 3.16
CA SER A 69 -23.31 -17.81 2.24
C SER A 69 -23.44 -16.84 1.09
N VAL A 70 -22.37 -16.16 0.78
CA VAL A 70 -22.31 -15.16 -0.31
C VAL A 70 -21.34 -15.67 -1.36
N SER A 71 -21.72 -15.55 -2.62
CA SER A 71 -20.85 -15.81 -3.77
C SER A 71 -21.16 -14.75 -4.82
N SER A 72 -20.22 -13.87 -5.04
CA SER A 72 -20.29 -12.76 -5.98
C SER A 72 -18.89 -12.47 -6.57
N SER A 73 -18.83 -11.53 -7.46
CA SER A 73 -17.56 -11.01 -7.97
C SER A 73 -17.76 -9.56 -8.39
N PHE A 74 -16.68 -8.81 -8.46
CA PHE A 74 -16.69 -7.42 -8.93
C PHE A 74 -15.47 -7.13 -9.80
N GLU A 75 -15.62 -6.17 -10.68
CA GLU A 75 -14.53 -5.67 -11.52
C GLU A 75 -13.70 -4.65 -10.74
N THR A 76 -12.39 -4.67 -11.00
CA THR A 76 -11.43 -3.76 -10.40
C THR A 76 -10.73 -2.99 -11.51
N PRO A 77 -11.04 -1.69 -11.70
CA PRO A 77 -10.56 -0.95 -12.85
C PRO A 77 -9.03 -0.81 -12.90
N PHE A 78 -8.37 -0.73 -11.72
CA PHE A 78 -6.92 -0.50 -11.64
C PHE A 78 -6.32 -1.34 -10.51
N TYR A 79 -6.02 -2.59 -10.81
CA TYR A 79 -5.52 -3.55 -9.84
C TYR A 79 -4.60 -4.59 -10.51
N LYS A 80 -4.08 -5.50 -9.72
CA LYS A 80 -3.31 -6.68 -10.19
C LYS A 80 -4.18 -7.77 -10.85
N LYS A 81 -5.50 -7.60 -10.87
CA LYS A 81 -6.51 -8.47 -11.50
C LYS A 81 -7.64 -7.60 -12.04
N ALA A 82 -8.22 -7.98 -13.17
CA ALA A 82 -9.40 -7.28 -13.73
C ALA A 82 -10.68 -7.59 -12.95
N LYS A 83 -10.73 -8.74 -12.28
CA LYS A 83 -11.90 -9.22 -11.54
C LYS A 83 -11.48 -9.89 -10.25
N VAL A 84 -12.23 -9.65 -9.18
CA VAL A 84 -12.05 -10.29 -7.86
C VAL A 84 -13.30 -11.08 -7.53
N ASP A 85 -13.11 -12.34 -7.14
CA ASP A 85 -14.17 -13.19 -6.62
C ASP A 85 -14.37 -12.90 -5.12
N ASP A 86 -15.63 -12.68 -4.72
CA ASP A 86 -16.03 -12.35 -3.35
C ASP A 86 -17.00 -13.41 -2.81
N ALA A 87 -16.42 -14.52 -2.35
CA ALA A 87 -17.16 -15.65 -1.80
C ALA A 87 -16.78 -15.88 -0.32
N TYR A 88 -17.78 -15.91 0.56
CA TYR A 88 -17.58 -16.06 1.99
C TYR A 88 -18.79 -16.60 2.73
N GLY A 89 -18.53 -17.20 3.89
CA GLY A 89 -19.54 -17.41 4.91
C GLY A 89 -19.72 -16.16 5.77
N GLN A 90 -20.97 -15.76 6.03
CA GLN A 90 -21.30 -14.59 6.84
C GLN A 90 -22.08 -14.95 8.09
N LEU A 91 -21.69 -14.37 9.23
CA LEU A 91 -22.40 -14.44 10.50
C LEU A 91 -22.72 -13.02 10.97
N LEU A 92 -24.00 -12.77 11.28
CA LEU A 92 -24.49 -11.50 11.82
C LEU A 92 -25.03 -11.74 13.23
N LEU A 93 -24.48 -11.03 14.22
CA LEU A 93 -24.90 -11.08 15.62
C LEU A 93 -25.45 -9.70 16.00
N TYR A 94 -26.75 -9.63 16.28
CA TYR A 94 -27.45 -8.40 16.63
C TYR A 94 -27.46 -8.21 18.15
N THR A 95 -26.99 -7.06 18.63
CA THR A 95 -26.84 -6.78 20.06
C THR A 95 -27.94 -5.88 20.61
N SER A 96 -28.15 -5.93 21.91
CA SER A 96 -29.14 -5.12 22.64
C SER A 96 -28.84 -3.61 22.61
N GLN A 97 -27.61 -3.20 22.35
CA GLN A 97 -27.17 -1.82 22.21
C GLN A 97 -27.20 -1.32 20.75
N LYS A 98 -27.93 -2.05 19.88
CA LYS A 98 -28.11 -1.74 18.45
C LYS A 98 -26.80 -1.76 17.64
N PHE A 99 -25.86 -2.58 18.04
CA PHE A 99 -24.74 -2.96 17.20
C PHE A 99 -25.04 -4.27 16.49
N THR A 100 -24.48 -4.43 15.31
CA THR A 100 -24.36 -5.73 14.65
C THR A 100 -22.88 -6.05 14.53
N ILE A 101 -22.49 -7.24 15.01
CA ILE A 101 -21.18 -7.80 14.73
C ILE A 101 -21.33 -8.59 13.44
N GLU A 102 -20.68 -8.13 12.37
CA GLU A 102 -20.59 -8.85 11.11
C GLU A 102 -19.27 -9.58 11.05
N VAL A 103 -19.31 -10.91 10.84
CA VAL A 103 -18.14 -11.76 10.69
C VAL A 103 -18.17 -12.40 9.31
N ARG A 104 -17.03 -12.42 8.62
CA ARG A 104 -16.84 -13.10 7.33
C ARG A 104 -15.71 -14.10 7.42
N ALA A 105 -15.93 -15.29 6.88
CA ALA A 105 -14.91 -16.32 6.69
C ALA A 105 -14.69 -16.54 5.18
N TYR A 106 -13.51 -16.16 4.71
CA TYR A 106 -13.00 -16.37 3.34
C TYR A 106 -12.09 -17.58 3.30
N ASP A 107 -11.83 -18.13 2.12
CA ASP A 107 -10.92 -19.26 1.95
C ASP A 107 -9.46 -18.94 2.33
N ASP A 108 -9.11 -17.65 2.31
CA ASP A 108 -7.77 -17.10 2.60
C ASP A 108 -7.77 -16.10 3.77
N GLY A 109 -8.77 -16.15 4.67
CA GLY A 109 -8.78 -15.30 5.85
C GLY A 109 -10.13 -15.14 6.52
N ALA A 110 -10.13 -14.36 7.59
CA ALA A 110 -11.32 -14.03 8.36
C ALA A 110 -11.33 -12.55 8.72
N ALA A 111 -12.52 -11.98 8.87
CA ALA A 111 -12.68 -10.59 9.29
C ALA A 111 -13.95 -10.40 10.10
N TYR A 112 -13.93 -9.39 10.99
CA TYR A 112 -15.14 -8.87 11.62
C TYR A 112 -15.18 -7.35 11.56
N ARG A 113 -16.38 -6.80 11.64
CA ARG A 113 -16.61 -5.38 11.91
C ARG A 113 -17.82 -5.15 12.79
N LEU A 114 -17.89 -3.97 13.38
CA LEU A 114 -19.03 -3.49 14.12
C LEU A 114 -19.86 -2.53 13.26
N ILE A 115 -21.17 -2.70 13.26
CA ILE A 115 -22.11 -1.82 12.54
C ILE A 115 -23.03 -1.18 13.56
N SER A 116 -22.96 0.15 13.69
CA SER A 116 -23.89 0.91 14.51
C SER A 116 -25.25 1.05 13.81
N GLY A 117 -26.29 0.59 14.48
CA GLY A 117 -27.70 0.84 14.12
C GLY A 117 -28.34 2.01 14.89
N ASN A 118 -27.55 2.74 15.67
CA ASN A 118 -28.02 3.90 16.42
C ASN A 118 -28.35 5.06 15.48
N THR A 119 -29.38 5.84 15.82
CA THR A 119 -29.82 6.98 15.01
C THR A 119 -29.42 8.34 15.57
N LYS A 120 -28.72 8.34 16.70
CA LYS A 120 -28.22 9.54 17.37
C LYS A 120 -26.70 9.54 17.33
N PRO A 121 -26.06 10.72 17.35
CA PRO A 121 -24.60 10.81 17.44
C PRO A 121 -24.03 10.05 18.64
N LEU A 122 -22.87 9.44 18.44
CA LEU A 122 -22.11 8.65 19.40
C LEU A 122 -20.66 9.14 19.45
N LEU A 123 -20.06 9.10 20.63
CA LEU A 123 -18.62 9.27 20.80
C LEU A 123 -18.02 7.90 21.15
N ILE A 124 -17.16 7.38 20.32
CA ILE A 124 -16.43 6.14 20.60
C ILE A 124 -15.22 6.48 21.46
N THR A 125 -15.23 6.02 22.70
CA THR A 125 -14.14 6.31 23.64
C THR A 125 -13.03 5.29 23.56
N ASN A 126 -13.32 4.07 23.16
CA ASN A 126 -12.34 3.01 22.90
C ASN A 126 -12.95 1.87 22.08
N GLU A 127 -12.11 1.16 21.34
CA GLU A 127 -12.43 -0.13 20.71
C GLU A 127 -11.41 -1.16 21.20
N THR A 128 -11.91 -2.35 21.59
CA THR A 128 -11.06 -3.49 21.90
C THR A 128 -11.08 -4.45 20.72
N ALA A 129 -9.91 -4.66 20.13
CA ALA A 129 -9.68 -5.66 19.09
C ALA A 129 -8.39 -6.41 19.41
N GLU A 130 -8.53 -7.66 19.81
CA GLU A 130 -7.42 -8.51 20.20
C GLU A 130 -7.15 -9.58 19.16
N PHE A 131 -5.87 -10.01 19.09
CA PHE A 131 -5.40 -11.12 18.27
C PHE A 131 -4.43 -11.95 19.12
N ARG A 132 -4.92 -13.06 19.69
CA ARG A 132 -4.17 -13.92 20.61
C ARG A 132 -3.63 -15.14 19.88
N PHE A 133 -2.36 -15.43 20.07
CA PHE A 133 -1.68 -16.58 19.49
C PHE A 133 -1.33 -17.61 20.57
N ALA A 134 -1.29 -18.89 20.16
CA ALA A 134 -1.13 -20.00 21.11
C ALA A 134 0.30 -20.08 21.69
N ASP A 135 1.30 -19.63 20.93
CA ASP A 135 2.71 -19.75 21.31
C ASP A 135 3.49 -18.50 20.89
N ASP A 136 4.76 -18.43 21.27
CA ASP A 136 5.69 -17.35 20.98
C ASP A 136 6.24 -17.45 19.53
N TYR A 137 5.36 -17.17 18.58
CA TYR A 137 5.68 -17.26 17.15
C TYR A 137 6.52 -16.08 16.67
N GLN A 138 7.31 -16.32 15.61
CA GLN A 138 8.01 -15.26 14.89
C GLN A 138 7.02 -14.31 14.23
N ALA A 139 7.31 -13.02 14.29
CA ALA A 139 6.51 -11.98 13.68
C ALA A 139 7.37 -11.01 12.86
N PHE A 140 6.78 -10.44 11.83
CA PHE A 140 7.31 -9.31 11.06
C PHE A 140 6.59 -8.05 11.54
N VAL A 141 7.28 -7.22 12.30
CA VAL A 141 6.70 -6.11 13.06
C VAL A 141 7.13 -4.77 12.47
N PRO A 142 6.22 -4.00 11.84
CA PRO A 142 6.52 -2.67 11.30
C PRO A 142 6.31 -1.59 12.37
N TYR A 143 7.33 -1.32 13.18
CA TYR A 143 7.25 -0.32 14.23
C TYR A 143 7.14 1.12 13.71
N VAL A 144 6.44 1.95 14.48
CA VAL A 144 6.53 3.41 14.38
C VAL A 144 7.86 3.84 14.99
N ASN A 145 8.87 4.07 14.17
CA ASN A 145 10.25 4.29 14.62
C ASN A 145 10.66 5.76 14.63
N ASP A 146 9.99 6.59 13.86
CA ASP A 146 10.31 8.01 13.68
C ASP A 146 9.02 8.83 13.62
N SER A 147 8.53 9.20 14.77
CA SER A 147 7.44 10.17 14.86
C SER A 147 8.01 11.57 14.58
N ARG A 148 7.65 12.16 13.46
CA ARG A 148 8.07 13.52 13.05
C ARG A 148 7.49 14.63 13.93
N SER A 149 6.83 14.26 15.04
CA SER A 149 6.24 15.17 16.03
C SER A 149 6.24 14.53 17.43
N GLU A 150 5.97 15.33 18.46
CA GLU A 150 5.77 14.81 19.82
C GLU A 150 4.46 13.99 19.99
N TRP A 151 3.57 14.04 19.00
CA TRP A 151 2.34 13.26 19.01
C TRP A 151 2.63 11.81 18.56
N PRO A 152 2.36 10.80 19.40
CA PRO A 152 2.81 9.41 19.16
C PRO A 152 2.24 8.76 17.89
N TYR A 153 1.13 9.30 17.37
CA TYR A 153 0.45 8.79 16.15
C TYR A 153 0.79 9.62 14.91
N GLY A 154 1.75 10.53 15.00
CA GLY A 154 2.27 11.29 13.86
C GLY A 154 3.38 10.53 13.17
N TYR A 155 3.08 9.81 12.07
CA TYR A 155 4.02 8.92 11.40
C TYR A 155 3.70 8.77 9.91
N SER A 156 4.72 8.72 9.06
CA SER A 156 4.59 8.58 7.61
C SER A 156 4.23 7.17 7.12
N PHE A 157 4.11 6.19 8.01
CA PHE A 157 3.86 4.78 7.70
C PHE A 157 4.97 4.09 6.91
N GLU A 158 6.18 4.66 6.91
CA GLU A 158 7.36 4.13 6.26
C GLU A 158 8.19 3.30 7.24
N SER A 159 7.81 2.05 7.47
CA SER A 159 8.48 1.17 8.42
C SER A 159 9.25 0.07 7.72
N TYR A 160 10.45 -0.26 8.22
CA TYR A 160 11.02 -1.59 8.05
C TYR A 160 10.25 -2.60 8.89
N TYR A 161 10.41 -3.88 8.58
CA TYR A 161 9.81 -4.98 9.33
C TYR A 161 10.88 -5.66 10.20
N ASP A 162 10.75 -5.54 11.52
CA ASP A 162 11.62 -6.25 12.46
C ASP A 162 11.13 -7.69 12.63
N GLU A 163 12.04 -8.63 12.42
CA GLU A 163 11.77 -10.06 12.58
C GLU A 163 12.13 -10.52 13.99
N GLN A 164 11.13 -10.88 14.77
CA GLN A 164 11.31 -11.28 16.16
C GLN A 164 10.17 -12.12 16.71
N PRO A 165 10.40 -12.91 17.78
CA PRO A 165 9.29 -13.55 18.49
C PRO A 165 8.33 -12.54 19.10
N LEU A 166 7.05 -12.89 19.18
CA LEU A 166 6.01 -12.04 19.79
C LEU A 166 6.39 -11.57 21.20
N SER A 167 7.04 -12.44 22.00
CA SER A 167 7.50 -12.10 23.37
C SER A 167 8.55 -10.98 23.41
N LYS A 168 9.24 -10.74 22.29
CA LYS A 168 10.29 -9.71 22.18
C LYS A 168 9.78 -8.37 21.65
N MET A 169 8.52 -8.29 21.25
CA MET A 169 7.94 -7.01 20.84
C MET A 169 8.02 -5.98 21.97
N PHE A 170 8.35 -4.75 21.62
CA PHE A 170 8.39 -3.64 22.57
C PHE A 170 6.97 -3.31 23.03
N LYS A 171 6.75 -3.27 24.37
CA LYS A 171 5.40 -3.14 24.95
C LYS A 171 4.72 -1.81 24.66
N ASP A 172 5.51 -0.74 24.60
CA ASP A 172 5.00 0.62 24.50
C ASP A 172 5.25 1.24 23.10
N SER A 173 5.66 0.40 22.14
CA SER A 173 5.90 0.84 20.76
C SER A 173 4.75 0.44 19.86
N LEU A 174 4.18 1.43 19.18
CA LEU A 174 3.17 1.22 18.16
C LEU A 174 3.77 0.50 16.95
N ALA A 175 3.00 -0.41 16.36
CA ALA A 175 3.27 -1.01 15.06
C ALA A 175 2.10 -0.72 14.11
N ILE A 176 2.42 -0.43 12.85
CA ILE A 176 1.40 -0.25 11.83
C ILE A 176 0.91 -1.61 11.31
N THR A 177 -0.16 -1.62 10.53
CA THR A 177 -0.66 -2.79 9.80
C THR A 177 -0.29 -2.70 8.32
N PRO A 178 -0.11 -3.85 7.60
CA PRO A 178 -0.21 -5.25 8.02
C PRO A 178 0.99 -5.75 8.83
N LEU A 179 0.72 -6.65 9.80
CA LEU A 179 1.72 -7.32 10.63
C LEU A 179 1.55 -8.85 10.50
N ALA A 180 2.60 -9.57 10.13
CA ALA A 180 2.54 -11.03 9.98
C ALA A 180 3.05 -11.79 11.19
N VAL A 181 2.39 -12.90 11.52
CA VAL A 181 2.82 -13.89 12.51
C VAL A 181 2.95 -15.24 11.83
N CYS A 182 4.11 -15.90 12.02
CA CYS A 182 4.47 -17.15 11.37
C CYS A 182 4.15 -18.34 12.28
N LEU A 183 3.09 -19.08 11.95
CA LEU A 183 2.65 -20.25 12.71
C LEU A 183 3.33 -21.55 12.21
N PRO A 184 3.28 -22.65 13.00
CA PRO A 184 3.78 -23.94 12.56
C PRO A 184 3.11 -24.45 11.28
N GLY A 185 3.86 -25.22 10.49
CA GLY A 185 3.36 -25.81 9.24
C GLY A 185 3.30 -24.83 8.07
N GLY A 186 4.06 -23.74 8.13
CA GLY A 186 4.16 -22.74 7.06
C GLY A 186 3.05 -21.69 7.08
N ILE A 187 2.06 -21.82 7.96
CA ILE A 187 0.92 -20.90 8.03
C ILE A 187 1.38 -19.49 8.39
N LYS A 188 0.92 -18.51 7.63
CA LYS A 188 1.03 -17.09 7.96
C LYS A 188 -0.33 -16.53 8.36
N ALA A 189 -0.37 -15.78 9.46
CA ALA A 189 -1.51 -14.99 9.88
C ALA A 189 -1.13 -13.51 9.81
N ILE A 190 -1.74 -12.76 8.90
CA ILE A 190 -1.41 -11.35 8.68
C ILE A 190 -2.55 -10.50 9.20
N VAL A 191 -2.30 -9.81 10.32
CA VAL A 191 -3.26 -8.92 10.98
C VAL A 191 -3.30 -7.58 10.26
N MET A 192 -4.50 -7.13 9.91
CA MET A 192 -4.72 -5.86 9.20
C MET A 192 -6.10 -5.26 9.48
N ASP A 193 -6.26 -4.00 9.13
CA ASP A 193 -7.55 -3.33 9.00
C ASP A 193 -7.89 -3.08 7.52
N ALA A 194 -9.16 -2.90 7.22
CA ALA A 194 -9.63 -2.56 5.88
C ALA A 194 -10.94 -1.78 5.92
N GLY A 195 -11.25 -1.04 4.85
CA GLY A 195 -12.47 -0.25 4.76
C GLY A 195 -12.54 0.86 5.80
N VAL A 196 -11.41 1.49 6.11
CA VAL A 196 -11.33 2.59 7.08
C VAL A 196 -11.94 3.83 6.47
N GLU A 197 -13.08 4.25 7.02
CA GLU A 197 -13.83 5.45 6.62
C GLU A 197 -14.43 6.13 7.84
N ASN A 198 -14.22 7.43 7.96
CA ASN A 198 -14.71 8.25 9.08
C ASN A 198 -14.42 7.61 10.45
N TYR A 199 -13.24 7.04 10.59
CA TYR A 199 -12.74 6.34 11.76
C TYR A 199 -11.21 6.31 11.72
N PRO A 200 -10.47 6.23 12.86
CA PRO A 200 -9.02 6.11 12.82
C PRO A 200 -8.56 4.74 12.29
N GLY A 201 -7.39 4.71 11.66
CA GLY A 201 -6.68 3.49 11.31
C GLY A 201 -6.26 2.70 12.55
N MET A 202 -6.11 1.38 12.40
CA MET A 202 -5.67 0.50 13.46
C MET A 202 -4.15 0.44 13.52
N MET A 203 -3.59 0.74 14.68
CA MET A 203 -2.22 0.38 15.07
C MET A 203 -2.25 -0.78 16.04
N LEU A 204 -1.13 -1.44 16.24
CA LEU A 204 -1.01 -2.62 17.10
C LEU A 204 0.02 -2.37 18.20
N LEU A 205 -0.30 -2.80 19.40
CA LEU A 205 0.58 -2.86 20.55
C LEU A 205 0.76 -4.30 21.02
N LYS A 206 1.90 -4.56 21.65
CA LYS A 206 2.12 -5.80 22.39
C LYS A 206 1.19 -5.85 23.61
N GLY A 207 0.31 -6.85 23.66
CA GLY A 207 -0.50 -7.15 24.81
C GLY A 207 0.15 -8.18 25.75
N GLU A 208 -0.65 -8.74 26.67
CA GLU A 208 -0.19 -9.78 27.59
C GLU A 208 0.01 -11.14 26.87
N GLY A 209 1.03 -11.88 27.30
CA GLY A 209 1.36 -13.16 26.66
C GLY A 209 1.74 -12.99 25.19
N ASN A 210 1.16 -13.80 24.31
CA ASN A 210 1.38 -13.76 22.86
C ASN A 210 0.21 -13.06 22.15
N MET A 211 -0.19 -11.89 22.64
CA MET A 211 -1.31 -11.11 22.13
C MET A 211 -0.85 -9.83 21.45
N LEU A 212 -1.46 -9.52 20.32
CA LEU A 212 -1.50 -8.19 19.72
C LEU A 212 -2.84 -7.54 20.09
N LYS A 213 -2.82 -6.27 20.44
CA LYS A 213 -4.03 -5.48 20.70
C LYS A 213 -4.06 -4.23 19.86
N ALA A 214 -5.24 -3.87 19.38
CA ALA A 214 -5.42 -2.63 18.65
C ALA A 214 -5.22 -1.39 19.54
N ASP A 215 -4.71 -0.35 18.94
CA ASP A 215 -4.66 1.00 19.48
C ASP A 215 -5.03 2.00 18.39
N PHE A 216 -5.58 3.15 18.78
CA PHE A 216 -6.17 4.11 17.85
C PHE A 216 -5.80 5.53 18.21
N ALA A 217 -5.47 6.32 17.21
CA ALA A 217 -5.22 7.74 17.38
C ALA A 217 -6.45 8.44 17.99
N PRO A 218 -6.29 9.22 19.09
CA PRO A 218 -7.37 9.99 19.66
C PRO A 218 -7.79 11.12 18.71
N TYR A 219 -9.07 11.48 18.77
CA TYR A 219 -9.62 12.56 17.93
C TYR A 219 -8.97 13.91 18.24
N PRO A 220 -8.37 14.61 17.27
CA PRO A 220 -7.77 15.92 17.48
C PRO A 220 -8.80 16.99 17.80
N LEU A 221 -8.54 17.79 18.84
CA LEU A 221 -9.35 18.97 19.22
C LEU A 221 -8.71 20.27 18.76
N GLU A 222 -7.39 20.36 18.87
CA GLU A 222 -6.58 21.49 18.44
C GLU A 222 -5.37 20.95 17.68
N GLN A 223 -4.91 21.70 16.69
CA GLN A 223 -3.77 21.34 15.87
C GLN A 223 -3.07 22.61 15.38
N GLU A 224 -1.79 22.51 15.09
CA GLU A 224 -0.98 23.59 14.55
C GLU A 224 -0.10 23.14 13.38
N ILE A 225 0.38 24.09 12.60
CA ILE A 225 1.34 23.83 11.53
C ILE A 225 2.68 23.45 12.16
N GLY A 226 3.17 22.27 11.85
CA GLY A 226 4.40 21.71 12.41
C GLY A 226 4.96 20.56 11.59
N GLY A 227 5.68 19.65 12.26
CA GLY A 227 6.32 18.51 11.62
C GLY A 227 7.53 18.90 10.75
N TYR A 228 7.93 17.99 9.87
CA TYR A 228 9.04 18.22 8.96
C TYR A 228 8.77 19.45 8.08
N ASP A 229 9.70 20.39 8.10
CA ASP A 229 9.64 21.67 7.35
C ASP A 229 8.29 22.40 7.40
N ARG A 230 7.52 22.21 8.49
CA ARG A 230 6.17 22.78 8.69
C ARG A 230 5.14 22.34 7.64
N LEU A 231 5.29 21.16 7.06
CA LEU A 231 4.40 20.63 6.03
C LEU A 231 3.19 19.86 6.59
N ASN A 232 3.17 19.60 7.91
CA ASN A 232 2.11 18.84 8.57
C ASN A 232 1.15 19.73 9.36
N LEU A 233 -0.03 19.16 9.69
CA LEU A 233 -0.92 19.64 10.75
C LEU A 233 -0.79 18.68 11.94
N VAL A 234 -0.11 19.12 12.98
CA VAL A 234 0.21 18.32 14.18
C VAL A 234 -0.84 18.56 15.26
N PRO A 235 -1.52 17.51 15.76
CA PRO A 235 -2.42 17.63 16.91
C PRO A 235 -1.68 18.08 18.17
N THR A 236 -2.13 19.20 18.77
CA THR A 236 -1.59 19.74 20.03
C THR A 236 -2.48 19.41 21.22
N LYS A 237 -3.73 19.03 20.97
CA LYS A 237 -4.67 18.61 21.98
C LYS A 237 -5.61 17.54 21.45
N SER A 238 -5.73 16.46 22.19
CA SER A 238 -6.57 15.32 21.85
C SER A 238 -7.80 15.21 22.75
N ALA A 239 -8.86 14.60 22.22
CA ALA A 239 -10.08 14.29 22.95
C ALA A 239 -9.91 13.02 23.80
N GLY A 240 -10.82 12.82 24.74
CA GLY A 240 -10.97 11.53 25.46
C GLY A 240 -11.78 10.48 24.69
N PHE A 241 -11.78 10.57 23.36
CA PHE A 241 -12.45 9.62 22.46
C PHE A 241 -11.69 9.55 21.13
N ILE A 242 -11.89 8.45 20.39
CA ILE A 242 -11.19 8.17 19.13
C ILE A 242 -12.01 8.58 17.90
N ALA A 243 -13.35 8.52 17.98
CA ALA A 243 -14.21 8.86 16.85
C ALA A 243 -15.56 9.46 17.28
N LYS A 244 -16.11 10.30 16.39
CA LYS A 244 -17.49 10.80 16.41
C LYS A 244 -18.28 10.12 15.29
N LEU A 245 -19.39 9.48 15.63
CA LEU A 245 -20.31 8.89 14.65
C LEU A 245 -21.62 9.68 14.64
N ASP A 246 -22.13 9.98 13.46
CA ASP A 246 -23.40 10.69 13.30
C ASP A 246 -24.64 9.77 13.45
N GLY A 247 -24.40 8.48 13.75
CA GLY A 247 -25.43 7.48 13.97
C GLY A 247 -25.14 6.16 13.30
N LYS A 248 -25.95 5.79 12.30
CA LYS A 248 -25.76 4.53 11.56
C LYS A 248 -24.50 4.58 10.71
N GLN A 249 -23.55 3.70 11.05
CA GLN A 249 -22.29 3.57 10.34
C GLN A 249 -21.71 2.16 10.54
N ALA A 250 -21.12 1.60 9.49
CA ALA A 250 -20.21 0.45 9.61
C ALA A 250 -18.82 0.98 10.00
N LEU A 251 -18.22 0.36 11.02
CA LEU A 251 -16.84 0.63 11.41
C LEU A 251 -15.89 -0.19 10.53
N PRO A 252 -14.58 0.14 10.52
CA PRO A 252 -13.61 -0.60 9.74
C PRO A 252 -13.56 -2.09 10.10
N TRP A 253 -13.14 -2.90 9.13
CA TRP A 253 -12.88 -4.31 9.34
C TRP A 253 -11.59 -4.53 10.14
N ARG A 254 -11.62 -5.53 11.03
CA ARG A 254 -10.46 -6.14 11.66
C ARG A 254 -10.31 -7.51 11.03
N ALA A 255 -9.18 -7.72 10.34
CA ALA A 255 -8.99 -8.88 9.49
C ALA A 255 -7.70 -9.63 9.80
N VAL A 256 -7.70 -10.91 9.50
CA VAL A 256 -6.52 -11.75 9.43
C VAL A 256 -6.52 -12.50 8.10
N ALA A 257 -5.52 -12.22 7.24
CA ALA A 257 -5.27 -13.04 6.07
C ALA A 257 -4.51 -14.30 6.49
N ILE A 258 -4.85 -15.45 5.90
CA ILE A 258 -4.30 -16.74 6.31
C ILE A 258 -3.90 -17.54 5.08
N THR A 259 -2.68 -18.06 5.06
CA THR A 259 -2.20 -18.91 3.99
C THR A 259 -1.22 -19.97 4.50
N GLU A 260 -1.13 -21.13 3.83
CA GLU A 260 -0.12 -22.17 4.09
C GLU A 260 1.13 -22.01 3.23
N ARG A 261 1.02 -21.31 2.09
CA ARG A 261 2.12 -21.02 1.19
C ARG A 261 2.32 -19.52 1.11
N ASP A 262 3.53 -19.06 1.35
CA ASP A 262 3.84 -17.63 1.32
C ASP A 262 3.49 -17.01 -0.04
N ALA A 263 3.76 -17.71 -1.15
CA ALA A 263 3.42 -17.25 -2.49
C ALA A 263 1.92 -16.88 -2.63
N ASP A 264 1.01 -17.59 -1.98
CA ASP A 264 -0.42 -17.35 -2.11
C ASP A 264 -0.84 -15.98 -1.56
N ILE A 265 -0.03 -15.36 -0.67
CA ILE A 265 -0.26 -13.99 -0.18
C ILE A 265 -0.22 -12.99 -1.34
N LEU A 266 0.69 -13.18 -2.32
CA LEU A 266 0.81 -12.30 -3.49
C LEU A 266 -0.48 -12.25 -4.32
N ASN A 267 -1.32 -13.28 -4.17
CA ASN A 267 -2.59 -13.42 -4.87
C ASN A 267 -3.82 -13.17 -3.98
N CYS A 268 -3.63 -12.87 -2.69
CA CYS A 268 -4.71 -12.61 -1.74
C CYS A 268 -5.38 -11.25 -2.04
N ASP A 269 -6.72 -11.24 -2.02
CA ASP A 269 -7.54 -10.07 -2.32
C ASP A 269 -8.39 -9.61 -1.12
N ILE A 270 -8.04 -10.02 0.10
CA ILE A 270 -8.88 -9.78 1.30
C ILE A 270 -9.13 -8.27 1.54
N ALA A 271 -8.13 -7.42 1.31
CA ALA A 271 -8.28 -5.97 1.46
C ALA A 271 -9.31 -5.39 0.48
N GLN A 272 -9.30 -5.84 -0.77
CA GLN A 272 -10.24 -5.41 -1.80
C GLN A 272 -11.66 -5.91 -1.53
N ARG A 273 -11.83 -7.15 -1.08
CA ARG A 273 -13.13 -7.72 -0.71
C ARG A 273 -13.78 -7.06 0.50
N LEU A 274 -12.98 -6.46 1.37
CA LEU A 274 -13.45 -5.74 2.57
C LEU A 274 -13.58 -4.23 2.36
N ALA A 275 -13.12 -3.70 1.24
CA ALA A 275 -13.17 -2.28 0.93
C ALA A 275 -14.59 -1.80 0.56
N PRO A 276 -14.88 -0.50 0.69
CA PRO A 276 -16.12 0.08 0.18
C PRO A 276 -16.23 -0.05 -1.35
N ALA A 277 -17.45 -0.15 -1.86
CA ALA A 277 -17.71 -0.16 -3.30
C ALA A 277 -17.29 1.15 -3.97
N CYS A 278 -16.94 1.08 -5.26
CA CYS A 278 -16.62 2.24 -6.08
C CYS A 278 -17.75 3.27 -6.09
N ARG A 279 -17.39 4.55 -5.92
CA ARG A 279 -18.32 5.70 -5.89
C ARG A 279 -18.25 6.56 -7.14
N ILE A 280 -17.35 6.25 -8.06
CA ILE A 280 -17.17 6.95 -9.33
C ILE A 280 -17.92 6.18 -10.40
N ALA A 281 -18.94 6.81 -11.00
CA ALA A 281 -19.79 6.17 -12.01
C ALA A 281 -19.06 5.99 -13.35
N ASP A 282 -18.22 6.95 -13.74
CA ASP A 282 -17.40 6.91 -14.95
C ASP A 282 -15.93 6.92 -14.58
N THR A 283 -15.24 5.82 -14.85
CA THR A 283 -13.80 5.64 -14.59
C THR A 283 -12.95 5.80 -15.84
N SER A 284 -13.52 6.16 -16.98
CA SER A 284 -12.83 6.21 -18.27
C SER A 284 -11.87 7.39 -18.43
N TRP A 285 -12.00 8.43 -17.60
CA TRP A 285 -11.22 9.67 -17.71
C TRP A 285 -9.83 9.58 -17.07
N PHE A 286 -9.59 8.69 -16.13
CA PHE A 286 -8.27 8.54 -15.51
C PHE A 286 -7.52 7.33 -16.09
N LYS A 287 -6.22 7.49 -16.17
CA LYS A 287 -5.35 6.55 -16.86
C LYS A 287 -4.20 6.17 -15.93
N PRO A 288 -4.09 4.90 -15.56
CA PRO A 288 -2.87 4.38 -14.93
C PRO A 288 -1.68 4.55 -15.86
N GLY A 289 -0.49 4.74 -15.31
CA GLY A 289 0.68 4.92 -16.16
C GLY A 289 1.98 5.03 -15.39
N LYS A 290 3.06 5.20 -16.16
CA LYS A 290 4.41 5.43 -15.65
C LYS A 290 4.72 6.91 -15.59
N VAL A 291 5.59 7.25 -14.65
CA VAL A 291 5.95 8.63 -14.32
C VAL A 291 7.46 8.79 -14.36
N ALA A 292 7.95 9.79 -15.08
CA ALA A 292 9.31 10.28 -14.86
C ALA A 292 9.30 11.24 -13.66
N TRP A 293 10.07 10.89 -12.62
CA TRP A 293 10.06 11.58 -11.33
C TRP A 293 11.42 12.16 -11.00
N ASP A 294 11.46 13.37 -10.46
CA ASP A 294 12.66 14.20 -10.31
C ASP A 294 13.32 14.16 -8.94
N TRP A 295 12.55 13.84 -7.90
CA TRP A 295 12.97 14.06 -6.52
C TRP A 295 14.09 13.11 -6.06
N TRP A 296 13.99 11.78 -6.34
CA TRP A 296 15.03 10.84 -5.92
C TRP A 296 16.39 11.17 -6.51
N ASN A 297 16.43 11.55 -7.78
CA ASN A 297 17.64 11.85 -8.52
C ASN A 297 18.09 13.33 -8.38
N CYS A 298 17.41 14.15 -7.54
CA CYS A 298 17.70 15.57 -7.34
C CYS A 298 17.74 16.38 -8.63
N CYS A 299 16.80 16.16 -9.56
CA CYS A 299 16.78 16.78 -10.89
C CYS A 299 18.11 16.62 -11.65
N SER A 300 18.90 15.58 -11.41
CA SER A 300 20.29 15.42 -11.84
C SER A 300 20.39 15.05 -13.33
N VAL A 301 20.09 16.02 -14.21
CA VAL A 301 20.24 15.91 -15.66
C VAL A 301 21.62 16.39 -16.06
N THR A 302 22.29 15.69 -16.98
CA THR A 302 23.62 16.03 -17.47
C THR A 302 23.68 15.97 -18.99
N GLY A 303 24.67 16.66 -19.58
CA GLY A 303 24.82 16.76 -21.05
C GLY A 303 23.82 17.71 -21.71
N VAL A 304 23.38 18.74 -20.96
CA VAL A 304 22.43 19.77 -21.36
C VAL A 304 23.06 21.15 -21.31
N ASP A 305 22.48 22.14 -21.99
CA ASP A 305 22.97 23.51 -22.05
C ASP A 305 22.26 24.47 -21.07
N PHE A 306 21.65 23.93 -20.04
CA PHE A 306 20.96 24.68 -18.97
C PHE A 306 21.36 24.16 -17.58
N LEU A 307 21.12 24.96 -16.53
CA LEU A 307 21.29 24.54 -15.16
C LEU A 307 20.13 23.62 -14.75
N SER A 308 20.46 22.38 -14.42
CA SER A 308 19.49 21.38 -13.95
C SER A 308 19.10 21.67 -12.49
N ASP A 309 17.83 21.94 -12.26
CA ASP A 309 17.23 22.20 -10.94
C ASP A 309 15.69 22.14 -11.08
N THR A 310 14.94 22.46 -10.03
CA THR A 310 13.49 22.66 -10.08
C THR A 310 13.17 23.92 -10.90
N ASN A 311 13.22 23.81 -12.23
CA ASN A 311 12.99 24.90 -13.16
C ASN A 311 12.35 24.42 -14.48
N THR A 312 11.86 25.39 -15.26
CA THR A 312 11.14 25.14 -16.51
C THR A 312 11.94 24.31 -17.51
N ASP A 313 13.24 24.58 -17.70
CA ASP A 313 14.04 23.90 -18.72
C ASP A 313 14.27 22.43 -18.35
N THR A 314 14.48 22.13 -17.08
CA THR A 314 14.57 20.76 -16.58
C THR A 314 13.28 19.99 -16.87
N TYR A 315 12.12 20.55 -16.58
CA TYR A 315 10.84 19.83 -16.79
C TYR A 315 10.45 19.73 -18.27
N LEU A 316 10.85 20.65 -19.13
CA LEU A 316 10.74 20.46 -20.58
C LEU A 316 11.53 19.22 -21.04
N TYR A 317 12.74 19.05 -20.50
CA TYR A 317 13.56 17.86 -20.78
C TYR A 317 12.93 16.56 -20.24
N TYR A 318 12.33 16.59 -19.05
CA TYR A 318 11.58 15.45 -18.50
C TYR A 318 10.36 15.09 -19.35
N ILE A 319 9.62 16.08 -19.86
CA ILE A 319 8.48 15.87 -20.77
C ILE A 319 8.96 15.21 -22.07
N ASP A 320 10.04 15.71 -22.68
CA ASP A 320 10.60 15.13 -23.92
C ASP A 320 11.09 13.69 -23.69
N PHE A 321 11.75 13.42 -22.57
CA PHE A 321 12.14 12.08 -22.19
C PHE A 321 10.92 11.15 -21.99
N ALA A 322 9.90 11.59 -21.27
CA ALA A 322 8.69 10.82 -21.04
C ALA A 322 7.99 10.48 -22.36
N ALA A 323 7.86 11.46 -23.27
CA ALA A 323 7.29 11.26 -24.60
C ALA A 323 8.07 10.24 -25.44
N ALA A 324 9.41 10.38 -25.48
CA ALA A 324 10.28 9.47 -26.23
C ALA A 324 10.19 8.02 -25.74
N ASN A 325 9.97 7.80 -24.45
CA ASN A 325 9.88 6.50 -23.80
C ASN A 325 8.43 6.03 -23.54
N ARG A 326 7.43 6.74 -24.05
CA ARG A 326 5.99 6.41 -23.92
C ARG A 326 5.52 6.33 -22.47
N LEU A 327 6.07 7.16 -21.60
CA LEU A 327 5.59 7.35 -20.25
C LEU A 327 4.38 8.30 -20.26
N GLU A 328 3.41 8.02 -19.45
CA GLU A 328 2.14 8.77 -19.41
C GLU A 328 2.29 10.13 -18.74
N TYR A 329 3.20 10.25 -17.76
CA TYR A 329 3.27 11.41 -16.88
C TYR A 329 4.70 11.84 -16.54
N ILE A 330 4.79 13.08 -16.10
CA ILE A 330 5.83 13.56 -15.19
C ILE A 330 5.20 14.02 -13.88
N ILE A 331 5.93 13.96 -12.77
CA ILE A 331 5.62 14.71 -11.56
C ILE A 331 6.58 15.87 -11.46
N ILE A 332 6.04 17.07 -11.18
CA ILE A 332 6.80 18.21 -10.67
C ILE A 332 6.66 18.14 -9.14
N ASP A 333 7.74 17.71 -8.47
CA ASP A 333 7.75 17.49 -7.04
C ASP A 333 7.87 18.80 -6.23
N GLU A 334 8.18 18.79 -4.95
CA GLU A 334 8.28 19.96 -4.08
C GLU A 334 9.19 21.04 -4.68
N GLY A 335 8.77 22.31 -4.61
CA GLY A 335 9.54 23.48 -5.05
C GLY A 335 8.92 24.29 -6.19
N TRP A 336 7.87 23.82 -6.85
CA TRP A 336 7.12 24.59 -7.86
C TRP A 336 6.19 25.65 -7.27
N SER A 337 5.80 25.47 -6.00
CA SER A 337 4.98 26.42 -5.22
C SER A 337 5.54 26.56 -3.81
N GLY A 338 5.17 27.66 -3.13
CA GLY A 338 5.41 27.79 -1.70
C GLY A 338 4.44 26.95 -0.88
N LYS A 339 4.59 27.04 0.44
CA LYS A 339 3.90 26.16 1.38
C LYS A 339 2.52 26.68 1.84
N GLU A 340 2.27 27.98 1.69
CA GLU A 340 1.08 28.62 2.28
C GLU A 340 -0.09 28.66 1.29
N SER A 341 0.16 28.88 0.01
CA SER A 341 -0.89 28.93 -1.02
C SER A 341 -0.44 28.31 -2.33
N LEU A 342 -1.20 27.35 -2.83
CA LEU A 342 -0.98 26.73 -4.14
C LEU A 342 -1.45 27.62 -5.30
N LEU A 343 -2.14 28.73 -5.05
CA LEU A 343 -2.67 29.63 -6.08
C LEU A 343 -1.89 30.95 -6.19
N GLU A 344 -1.29 31.39 -5.09
CA GLU A 344 -0.69 32.72 -4.99
C GLU A 344 0.82 32.71 -4.79
N ASP A 345 1.37 31.62 -4.25
CA ASP A 345 2.77 31.49 -3.89
C ASP A 345 3.47 30.49 -4.84
N LEU A 346 3.67 30.93 -6.10
CA LEU A 346 4.27 30.10 -7.14
C LEU A 346 5.75 30.44 -7.33
N SER A 347 6.57 29.45 -7.63
CA SER A 347 7.99 29.65 -7.95
C SER A 347 8.15 30.42 -9.25
N PRO A 348 8.95 31.51 -9.28
CA PRO A 348 9.22 32.25 -10.52
C PRO A 348 10.07 31.46 -11.53
N GLU A 349 10.71 30.38 -11.11
CA GLU A 349 11.53 29.51 -11.97
C GLU A 349 10.68 28.56 -12.81
N ILE A 350 9.37 28.42 -12.50
CA ILE A 350 8.45 27.50 -13.15
C ILE A 350 7.40 28.24 -13.99
N ASP A 351 7.53 28.14 -15.29
CA ASP A 351 6.50 28.55 -16.27
C ASP A 351 5.51 27.40 -16.50
N LEU A 352 4.58 27.23 -15.56
CA LEU A 352 3.62 26.12 -15.59
C LEU A 352 2.74 26.13 -16.87
N PRO A 353 2.22 27.28 -17.38
CA PRO A 353 1.52 27.30 -18.67
C PRO A 353 2.35 26.77 -19.84
N LYS A 354 3.65 27.11 -19.92
CA LYS A 354 4.55 26.62 -20.95
C LYS A 354 4.75 25.10 -20.84
N LEU A 355 4.95 24.59 -19.63
CA LEU A 355 5.10 23.16 -19.37
C LEU A 355 3.83 22.38 -19.76
N ILE A 356 2.66 22.89 -19.38
CA ILE A 356 1.38 22.27 -19.72
C ILE A 356 1.17 22.22 -21.24
N ALA A 357 1.44 23.31 -21.94
CA ALA A 357 1.33 23.37 -23.40
C ALA A 357 2.26 22.35 -24.08
N HIS A 358 3.52 22.27 -23.61
CA HIS A 358 4.50 21.30 -24.13
C HIS A 358 4.08 19.85 -23.83
N GLY A 359 3.61 19.56 -22.59
CA GLY A 359 3.09 18.24 -22.23
C GLY A 359 1.90 17.83 -23.10
N GLN A 360 0.96 18.75 -23.38
CA GLN A 360 -0.16 18.49 -24.27
C GLN A 360 0.28 18.19 -25.71
N GLU A 361 1.26 18.95 -26.24
CA GLU A 361 1.85 18.70 -27.55
C GLU A 361 2.49 17.32 -27.64
N LYS A 362 3.20 16.91 -26.60
CA LYS A 362 3.92 15.63 -26.52
C LYS A 362 3.05 14.45 -26.09
N GLY A 363 1.84 14.69 -25.60
CA GLY A 363 0.94 13.65 -25.08
C GLY A 363 1.32 13.15 -23.67
N VAL A 364 2.04 13.96 -22.90
CA VAL A 364 2.49 13.67 -21.53
C VAL A 364 1.69 14.49 -20.53
N GLY A 365 1.09 13.83 -19.54
CA GLY A 365 0.38 14.49 -18.45
C GLY A 365 1.32 15.03 -17.38
N ILE A 366 0.93 16.10 -16.71
CA ILE A 366 1.67 16.69 -15.59
C ILE A 366 0.88 16.48 -14.31
N ILE A 367 1.54 15.95 -13.27
CA ILE A 367 1.06 15.81 -11.91
C ILE A 367 1.87 16.78 -11.04
N LEU A 368 1.21 17.50 -10.13
CA LEU A 368 1.86 18.46 -9.23
C LEU A 368 1.95 17.90 -7.82
N TRP A 369 3.03 18.15 -7.14
CA TRP A 369 3.16 17.88 -5.72
C TRP A 369 2.39 18.92 -4.88
N SER A 370 1.85 18.51 -3.75
CA SER A 370 1.24 19.38 -2.74
C SER A 370 1.33 18.76 -1.37
N SER A 371 1.60 19.56 -0.33
CA SER A 371 1.34 19.06 1.01
C SER A 371 -0.17 18.95 1.25
N TRP A 372 -0.58 17.97 2.05
CA TRP A 372 -1.97 17.82 2.47
C TRP A 372 -2.55 19.12 3.05
N ARG A 373 -1.81 19.78 3.99
CA ARG A 373 -2.30 20.99 4.65
C ARG A 373 -2.56 22.15 3.70
N SER A 374 -1.68 22.35 2.70
CA SER A 374 -1.85 23.43 1.71
C SER A 374 -3.10 23.20 0.86
N LEU A 375 -3.37 21.94 0.50
CA LEU A 375 -4.52 21.57 -0.32
C LEU A 375 -5.86 21.76 0.41
N ILE A 376 -5.89 21.60 1.74
CA ILE A 376 -7.11 21.78 2.56
C ILE A 376 -7.20 23.13 3.25
N GLY A 377 -6.30 24.08 2.96
CA GLY A 377 -6.27 25.40 3.60
C GLY A 377 -6.07 25.32 5.11
N ASN A 378 -5.22 24.41 5.58
CA ASN A 378 -4.90 24.16 6.99
C ASN A 378 -6.11 23.73 7.87
N ASN A 379 -7.19 23.24 7.28
CA ASN A 379 -8.40 22.86 8.00
C ASN A 379 -8.98 21.51 7.57
N PRO A 380 -8.64 20.39 8.22
CA PRO A 380 -9.06 19.04 7.84
C PRO A 380 -10.58 18.83 7.84
N LEU A 381 -11.31 19.55 8.68
CA LEU A 381 -12.77 19.45 8.81
C LEU A 381 -13.52 20.63 8.18
N GLY A 382 -12.77 21.61 7.68
CA GLY A 382 -13.35 22.83 7.15
C GLY A 382 -14.10 22.64 5.84
N ASP A 383 -14.53 23.78 5.32
CA ASP A 383 -15.11 23.89 3.99
C ASP A 383 -14.13 23.34 2.93
N THR A 384 -14.61 22.53 2.04
CA THR A 384 -13.83 22.01 0.90
C THR A 384 -13.60 23.06 -0.19
N ALA A 385 -14.00 24.32 0.04
CA ALA A 385 -13.91 25.40 -0.95
C ALA A 385 -12.46 25.68 -1.38
N VAL A 386 -11.48 25.60 -0.48
CA VAL A 386 -10.06 25.79 -0.83
C VAL A 386 -9.60 24.64 -1.73
N THR A 387 -9.87 23.40 -1.33
CA THR A 387 -9.55 22.21 -2.11
C THR A 387 -10.19 22.27 -3.50
N ASP A 388 -11.47 22.64 -3.56
CA ASP A 388 -12.22 22.72 -4.82
C ASP A 388 -11.68 23.83 -5.74
N ALA A 389 -11.35 24.99 -5.18
CA ALA A 389 -10.77 26.10 -5.94
C ALA A 389 -9.40 25.74 -6.55
N VAL A 390 -8.52 25.09 -5.77
CA VAL A 390 -7.20 24.64 -6.23
C VAL A 390 -7.38 23.60 -7.34
N MET A 391 -8.19 22.58 -7.11
CA MET A 391 -8.38 21.50 -8.09
C MET A 391 -9.05 21.98 -9.37
N ALA A 392 -10.07 22.83 -9.27
CA ALA A 392 -10.71 23.45 -10.43
C ALA A 392 -9.73 24.31 -11.24
N HIS A 393 -8.90 25.11 -10.56
CA HIS A 393 -7.91 25.96 -11.23
C HIS A 393 -6.94 25.12 -12.07
N TYR A 394 -6.28 24.13 -11.47
CA TYR A 394 -5.26 23.34 -12.15
C TYR A 394 -5.83 22.35 -13.15
N ALA A 395 -7.02 21.79 -12.92
CA ALA A 395 -7.72 20.99 -13.91
C ALA A 395 -8.07 21.80 -15.17
N ASN A 396 -8.56 23.03 -15.00
CA ASN A 396 -8.85 23.95 -16.11
C ASN A 396 -7.58 24.36 -16.88
N MET A 397 -6.43 24.43 -16.24
CA MET A 397 -5.14 24.64 -16.93
C MET A 397 -4.71 23.41 -17.73
N GLY A 398 -5.12 22.19 -17.35
CA GLY A 398 -4.79 20.95 -18.02
C GLY A 398 -3.92 19.98 -17.22
N ILE A 399 -3.66 20.27 -15.94
CA ILE A 399 -3.01 19.35 -14.99
C ILE A 399 -3.83 18.07 -14.85
N LYS A 400 -3.16 16.94 -14.62
CA LYS A 400 -3.79 15.61 -14.57
C LYS A 400 -3.97 15.07 -13.16
N GLY A 401 -3.28 15.60 -12.16
CA GLY A 401 -3.41 15.11 -10.80
C GLY A 401 -2.51 15.79 -9.80
N PHE A 402 -2.57 15.28 -8.57
CA PHE A 402 -1.71 15.71 -7.47
C PHE A 402 -1.07 14.52 -6.75
N LYS A 403 0.22 14.64 -6.44
CA LYS A 403 0.90 13.90 -5.38
C LYS A 403 0.64 14.69 -4.10
N VAL A 404 -0.15 14.11 -3.18
CA VAL A 404 -0.58 14.78 -1.95
C VAL A 404 0.17 14.18 -0.77
N ASP A 405 1.09 14.95 -0.25
CA ASP A 405 2.11 14.50 0.69
C ASP A 405 1.88 14.99 2.12
N PHE A 406 2.63 14.41 3.07
CA PHE A 406 2.68 14.80 4.48
C PHE A 406 1.36 14.68 5.24
N PHE A 407 0.54 13.64 4.94
CA PHE A 407 -0.56 13.30 5.84
C PHE A 407 -0.02 12.96 7.23
N ASP A 408 0.93 12.03 7.29
CA ASP A 408 1.67 11.57 8.48
C ASP A 408 0.78 11.28 9.69
N ARG A 409 -0.47 10.87 9.47
CA ARG A 409 -1.45 10.52 10.50
C ARG A 409 -2.68 9.86 9.89
N ASP A 410 -3.36 9.01 10.69
CA ASP A 410 -4.57 8.30 10.28
C ASP A 410 -5.71 8.37 11.31
N ASP A 411 -5.75 9.44 12.13
CA ASP A 411 -6.92 9.72 12.95
C ASP A 411 -8.16 10.02 12.11
N GLN A 412 -9.33 10.06 12.75
CA GLN A 412 -10.60 10.25 12.04
C GLN A 412 -10.62 11.49 11.13
N GLN A 413 -9.95 12.59 11.51
CA GLN A 413 -9.95 13.82 10.70
C GLN A 413 -9.09 13.67 9.44
N ALA A 414 -7.91 13.07 9.55
CA ALA A 414 -7.03 12.80 8.42
C ALA A 414 -7.69 11.86 7.41
N ILE A 415 -8.29 10.76 7.90
CA ILE A 415 -9.03 9.82 7.06
C ILE A 415 -10.22 10.52 6.35
N ALA A 416 -11.02 11.31 7.08
CA ALA A 416 -12.13 12.05 6.48
C ALA A 416 -11.65 13.07 5.43
N SER A 417 -10.50 13.72 5.64
CA SER A 417 -9.90 14.63 4.66
C SER A 417 -9.44 13.89 3.41
N ALA A 418 -8.81 12.71 3.54
CA ALA A 418 -8.41 11.90 2.39
C ALA A 418 -9.60 11.54 1.50
N TYR A 419 -10.75 11.15 2.08
CA TYR A 419 -11.98 10.92 1.33
C TYR A 419 -12.52 12.17 0.64
N LYS A 420 -12.51 13.33 1.32
CA LYS A 420 -12.97 14.61 0.74
C LYS A 420 -12.08 15.06 -0.42
N ILE A 421 -10.77 14.93 -0.28
CA ILE A 421 -9.79 15.25 -1.34
C ILE A 421 -10.03 14.34 -2.56
N ALA A 422 -10.20 13.02 -2.34
CA ALA A 422 -10.45 12.06 -3.40
C ALA A 422 -11.76 12.35 -4.17
N GLU A 423 -12.83 12.66 -3.45
CA GLU A 423 -14.13 13.06 -4.02
C GLU A 423 -13.99 14.35 -4.83
N CYS A 424 -13.30 15.35 -4.29
CA CYS A 424 -13.07 16.62 -4.96
C CYS A 424 -12.25 16.42 -6.25
N ALA A 425 -11.14 15.68 -6.17
CA ALA A 425 -10.32 15.36 -7.34
C ALA A 425 -11.11 14.61 -8.42
N ALA A 426 -11.98 13.66 -8.02
CA ALA A 426 -12.84 12.95 -8.96
C ALA A 426 -13.80 13.89 -9.70
N ARG A 427 -14.40 14.89 -9.02
CA ARG A 427 -15.25 15.89 -9.67
C ARG A 427 -14.54 16.73 -10.74
N HIS A 428 -13.23 16.95 -10.53
CA HIS A 428 -12.39 17.71 -11.46
C HIS A 428 -11.55 16.85 -12.41
N HIS A 429 -11.80 15.53 -12.43
CA HIS A 429 -11.06 14.57 -13.25
C HIS A 429 -9.55 14.58 -13.02
N LEU A 430 -9.15 14.60 -11.75
CA LEU A 430 -7.75 14.55 -11.32
C LEU A 430 -7.43 13.22 -10.64
N VAL A 431 -6.27 12.64 -10.99
CA VAL A 431 -5.71 11.48 -10.31
C VAL A 431 -4.92 11.91 -9.08
N LEU A 432 -4.74 10.99 -8.14
CA LEU A 432 -4.05 11.24 -6.88
C LEU A 432 -3.00 10.16 -6.59
N ASP A 433 -1.93 10.59 -5.93
CA ASP A 433 -0.96 9.77 -5.24
C ASP A 433 -0.85 10.28 -3.80
N TYR A 434 -1.06 9.42 -2.80
CA TYR A 434 -1.06 9.83 -1.39
C TYR A 434 0.21 9.42 -0.68
N HIS A 435 0.91 10.40 -0.10
CA HIS A 435 2.11 10.21 0.70
C HIS A 435 1.87 10.48 2.19
N GLY A 436 2.67 9.83 3.06
CA GLY A 436 2.44 9.87 4.50
C GLY A 436 1.14 9.18 4.92
N LEU A 437 0.62 8.25 4.12
CA LEU A 437 -0.59 7.47 4.37
C LEU A 437 -0.48 6.09 3.72
N LYS A 438 -0.95 5.03 4.39
CA LYS A 438 -1.07 3.69 3.82
C LYS A 438 -2.45 3.49 3.17
N PRO A 439 -2.61 2.58 2.18
CA PRO A 439 -3.94 2.22 1.68
C PRO A 439 -4.77 1.53 2.77
N PHE A 440 -6.05 1.84 2.79
CA PHE A 440 -7.01 1.32 3.77
C PHE A 440 -8.39 1.01 3.15
N GLY A 441 -8.44 0.86 1.82
CA GLY A 441 -9.66 0.53 1.07
C GLY A 441 -10.28 1.71 0.33
N ILE A 442 -9.86 2.95 0.59
CA ILE A 442 -10.34 4.15 -0.11
C ILE A 442 -10.11 4.08 -1.63
N GLN A 443 -9.02 3.42 -2.07
CA GLN A 443 -8.67 3.26 -3.48
C GLN A 443 -9.70 2.45 -4.29
N LEU A 444 -10.56 1.67 -3.65
CA LEU A 444 -11.70 1.06 -4.33
C LEU A 444 -12.90 1.99 -4.40
N ALA A 445 -13.16 2.75 -3.34
CA ALA A 445 -14.22 3.76 -3.33
C ALA A 445 -13.93 4.89 -4.33
N TYR A 446 -12.68 5.30 -4.41
CA TYR A 446 -12.17 6.35 -5.27
C TYR A 446 -10.93 5.89 -6.05
N PRO A 447 -11.12 5.11 -7.14
CA PRO A 447 -10.00 4.55 -7.91
C PRO A 447 -9.19 5.59 -8.69
N ASN A 448 -9.54 6.87 -8.62
CA ASN A 448 -8.66 7.96 -9.04
C ASN A 448 -7.46 8.19 -8.09
N ILE A 449 -7.45 7.56 -6.91
CA ILE A 449 -6.23 7.43 -6.12
C ILE A 449 -5.46 6.22 -6.68
N LEU A 450 -4.43 6.52 -7.47
CA LEU A 450 -3.67 5.50 -8.18
C LEU A 450 -2.56 4.89 -7.35
N ASN A 451 -2.05 5.62 -6.34
CA ASN A 451 -0.95 5.11 -5.55
C ASN A 451 -0.94 5.63 -4.10
N PHE A 452 -0.15 4.98 -3.25
CA PHE A 452 0.11 5.34 -1.86
C PHE A 452 1.55 5.06 -1.49
N GLU A 453 2.20 5.97 -0.81
CA GLU A 453 3.48 5.68 -0.17
C GLU A 453 3.28 4.71 1.02
N GLY A 454 3.28 5.18 2.24
CA GLY A 454 3.18 4.35 3.45
C GLY A 454 4.02 3.07 3.36
N VAL A 455 5.18 3.16 2.72
CA VAL A 455 6.18 2.10 2.49
C VAL A 455 7.57 2.73 2.55
N LYS A 456 8.54 2.03 3.13
CA LYS A 456 9.94 2.49 3.16
C LYS A 456 10.56 2.34 1.77
N GLY A 457 10.21 3.25 0.86
CA GLY A 457 10.57 3.20 -0.54
C GLY A 457 12.05 3.42 -0.84
N LEU A 458 12.41 3.28 -2.13
CA LEU A 458 13.78 3.48 -2.61
C LEU A 458 14.34 4.86 -2.26
N GLU A 459 13.49 5.88 -2.12
CA GLU A 459 13.93 7.23 -1.75
C GLU A 459 14.77 7.25 -0.48
N ASN A 460 14.47 6.37 0.48
CA ASN A 460 15.21 6.28 1.73
C ASN A 460 16.67 5.83 1.55
N SER A 461 17.02 5.26 0.40
CA SER A 461 18.41 4.93 0.04
C SER A 461 19.34 6.15 0.01
N LYS A 462 18.78 7.36 -0.20
CA LYS A 462 19.52 8.64 -0.20
C LYS A 462 20.22 8.91 1.12
N TRP A 463 19.61 8.47 2.22
CA TRP A 463 20.08 8.74 3.60
C TRP A 463 20.46 7.48 4.37
N GLU A 464 20.49 6.33 3.69
CA GLU A 464 20.79 5.05 4.33
C GLU A 464 22.14 5.11 5.03
N PRO A 465 22.19 4.96 6.37
CA PRO A 465 23.43 5.00 7.10
C PRO A 465 24.28 3.76 6.84
N ARG A 466 25.59 3.94 6.94
CA ARG A 466 26.55 2.85 6.82
C ARG A 466 27.03 2.36 8.18
N VAL A 467 27.02 1.05 8.41
CA VAL A 467 27.50 0.41 9.64
C VAL A 467 28.47 -0.71 9.27
N GLY A 468 29.72 -0.58 9.73
CA GLY A 468 30.80 -1.50 9.32
C GLY A 468 31.04 -1.43 7.81
N ASP A 469 31.00 -2.56 7.13
CA ASP A 469 31.32 -2.68 5.71
C ASP A 469 30.08 -2.56 4.79
N GLY A 470 28.91 -2.21 5.31
CA GLY A 470 27.69 -2.15 4.50
C GLY A 470 26.63 -1.18 5.04
N PRO A 471 25.46 -1.10 4.36
CA PRO A 471 24.31 -0.33 4.83
C PRO A 471 23.75 -0.89 6.13
N LEU A 472 23.12 -0.03 6.94
CA LEU A 472 22.43 -0.43 8.17
C LEU A 472 21.28 -1.39 7.89
N HIS A 473 20.45 -1.06 6.88
CA HIS A 473 19.28 -1.85 6.54
C HIS A 473 19.54 -2.75 5.32
N ASN A 474 18.88 -3.88 5.31
CA ASN A 474 18.92 -4.86 4.23
C ASN A 474 17.78 -4.59 3.25
N GLN A 475 18.02 -3.69 2.28
CA GLN A 475 16.99 -3.29 1.32
C GLN A 475 16.51 -4.47 0.45
N PRO A 476 17.36 -5.33 -0.15
CA PRO A 476 16.86 -6.47 -0.94
C PRO A 476 15.99 -7.45 -0.15
N ARG A 477 16.26 -7.64 1.17
CA ARG A 477 15.36 -8.43 2.02
C ARG A 477 14.02 -7.73 2.25
N TYR A 478 14.04 -6.42 2.45
CA TYR A 478 12.83 -5.61 2.56
C TYR A 478 12.01 -5.68 1.26
N ASP A 479 12.66 -5.54 0.12
CA ASP A 479 12.04 -5.56 -1.21
C ASP A 479 11.30 -6.87 -1.52
N VAL A 480 11.80 -7.99 -0.98
CA VAL A 480 11.13 -9.31 -1.09
C VAL A 480 10.21 -9.62 0.09
N SER A 481 10.10 -8.72 1.07
CA SER A 481 9.14 -8.85 2.19
C SER A 481 7.85 -8.08 1.92
N ILE A 482 7.95 -6.85 1.42
CA ILE A 482 6.79 -5.95 1.26
C ILE A 482 5.72 -6.45 0.27
N PRO A 483 6.01 -7.26 -0.76
CA PRO A 483 4.96 -7.87 -1.59
C PRO A 483 4.02 -8.78 -0.79
N TYR A 484 4.50 -9.41 0.25
CA TYR A 484 3.72 -10.28 1.14
C TYR A 484 3.05 -9.54 2.29
N LEU A 485 3.53 -8.35 2.63
CA LEU A 485 3.11 -7.58 3.79
C LEU A 485 2.39 -6.30 3.37
N ARG A 486 3.14 -5.24 3.13
CA ARG A 486 2.60 -3.91 2.83
C ARG A 486 1.66 -3.90 1.60
N MET A 487 2.02 -4.63 0.54
CA MET A 487 1.24 -4.70 -0.70
C MET A 487 -0.12 -5.42 -0.51
N LEU A 488 -0.30 -6.23 0.54
CA LEU A 488 -1.58 -6.84 0.86
C LEU A 488 -2.67 -5.79 1.15
N ALA A 489 -2.29 -4.62 1.68
CA ALA A 489 -3.21 -3.50 1.92
C ALA A 489 -3.58 -2.75 0.62
N GLY A 490 -2.75 -2.81 -0.42
CA GLY A 490 -2.97 -2.13 -1.71
C GLY A 490 -1.70 -1.58 -2.34
N PRO A 491 -1.81 -0.73 -3.36
CA PRO A 491 -0.70 -0.22 -4.14
C PRO A 491 0.37 0.47 -3.30
N MET A 492 1.62 0.44 -3.82
CA MET A 492 2.80 0.98 -3.15
C MET A 492 3.57 1.91 -4.07
N ASP A 493 3.72 3.18 -3.69
CA ASP A 493 4.66 4.08 -4.33
C ASP A 493 6.08 3.88 -3.75
N TYR A 494 6.65 2.72 -4.10
CA TYR A 494 8.01 2.34 -3.72
C TYR A 494 9.08 3.16 -4.46
N THR A 495 8.74 3.77 -5.59
CA THR A 495 9.64 4.52 -6.46
C THR A 495 10.82 3.71 -7.04
N PRO A 496 10.57 2.59 -7.76
CA PRO A 496 11.63 1.74 -8.30
C PRO A 496 12.37 2.36 -9.49
N GLY A 497 13.43 1.67 -9.94
CA GLY A 497 14.04 1.93 -11.24
C GLY A 497 15.40 2.59 -11.21
N ALA A 498 16.12 2.54 -10.08
CA ALA A 498 17.50 3.00 -10.06
C ALA A 498 18.35 2.35 -11.15
N MET A 499 19.06 3.16 -11.93
CA MET A 499 20.07 2.75 -12.91
C MET A 499 21.49 2.83 -12.34
N THR A 500 21.65 3.42 -11.17
CA THR A 500 22.86 3.36 -10.35
C THR A 500 22.64 2.35 -9.24
N ASN A 501 23.29 1.19 -9.33
CA ASN A 501 23.07 0.03 -8.47
C ASN A 501 24.38 -0.38 -7.79
N ALA A 502 24.32 -0.85 -6.56
CA ALA A 502 25.51 -1.25 -5.79
C ALA A 502 25.31 -2.55 -5.01
N MET A 503 26.35 -3.37 -5.00
CA MET A 503 26.45 -4.48 -4.08
C MET A 503 26.66 -3.95 -2.66
N ARG A 504 26.37 -4.79 -1.66
CA ARG A 504 26.31 -4.41 -0.25
C ARG A 504 27.55 -3.63 0.26
N ASP A 505 28.74 -4.07 -0.12
CA ASP A 505 30.01 -3.49 0.31
C ASP A 505 30.37 -2.18 -0.46
N HIS A 506 29.78 -1.97 -1.61
CA HIS A 506 29.96 -0.77 -2.45
C HIS A 506 28.86 0.29 -2.25
N PHE A 507 27.78 -0.06 -1.58
CA PHE A 507 26.66 0.85 -1.33
C PHE A 507 27.02 1.92 -0.29
N PHE A 508 26.58 3.16 -0.53
CA PHE A 508 26.56 4.25 0.47
C PHE A 508 25.43 5.22 0.15
N GLY A 509 24.78 5.72 1.21
CA GLY A 509 23.76 6.76 1.07
C GLY A 509 24.35 8.06 0.55
N ASN A 510 23.74 8.64 -0.48
CA ASN A 510 24.17 9.90 -1.09
C ASN A 510 22.96 10.66 -1.60
N ASN A 511 22.66 11.79 -0.98
CA ASN A 511 21.47 12.57 -1.31
C ASN A 511 21.47 13.10 -2.75
N GLY A 512 22.62 13.59 -3.26
CA GLY A 512 22.71 14.19 -4.59
C GLY A 512 22.94 13.19 -5.73
N HIS A 513 23.47 12.00 -5.42
CA HIS A 513 23.74 10.92 -6.37
C HIS A 513 23.35 9.57 -5.77
N PRO A 514 22.06 9.33 -5.61
CA PRO A 514 21.59 8.12 -4.93
C PRO A 514 21.84 6.86 -5.75
N MET A 515 21.84 5.73 -5.06
CA MET A 515 21.96 4.41 -5.66
C MET A 515 21.06 3.41 -4.92
N SER A 516 20.69 2.32 -5.59
CA SER A 516 20.00 1.21 -4.95
C SER A 516 20.97 0.17 -4.42
N GLN A 517 20.55 -0.58 -3.40
CA GLN A 517 21.18 -1.85 -3.03
C GLN A 517 20.68 -2.96 -3.97
N GLY A 518 21.53 -3.94 -4.29
CA GLY A 518 21.21 -5.07 -5.17
C GLY A 518 21.44 -4.76 -6.66
N THR A 519 21.05 -5.71 -7.51
CA THR A 519 21.35 -5.64 -8.94
C THR A 519 20.38 -4.74 -9.72
N ARG A 520 20.77 -4.36 -10.94
CA ARG A 520 19.89 -3.65 -11.86
C ARG A 520 18.65 -4.45 -12.20
N VAL A 521 18.79 -5.76 -12.40
CA VAL A 521 17.64 -6.61 -12.76
C VAL A 521 16.68 -6.75 -11.59
N HIS A 522 17.14 -6.66 -10.34
CA HIS A 522 16.27 -6.57 -9.18
C HIS A 522 15.34 -5.35 -9.27
N GLN A 523 15.88 -4.16 -9.60
CA GLN A 523 15.10 -2.95 -9.81
C GLN A 523 14.12 -3.08 -11.00
N MET A 524 14.53 -3.73 -12.10
CA MET A 524 13.66 -3.98 -13.26
C MET A 524 12.52 -4.95 -12.91
N ALA A 525 12.77 -5.98 -12.11
CA ALA A 525 11.78 -6.97 -11.69
C ALA A 525 10.67 -6.37 -10.81
N MET A 526 10.94 -5.28 -10.09
CA MET A 526 9.95 -4.57 -9.27
C MET A 526 8.76 -4.07 -10.09
N TYR A 527 8.95 -3.67 -11.35
CA TYR A 527 7.87 -3.18 -12.21
C TYR A 527 6.80 -4.22 -12.50
N THR A 528 7.15 -5.49 -12.43
CA THR A 528 6.18 -6.59 -12.52
C THR A 528 5.71 -7.06 -11.14
N THR A 529 6.57 -7.01 -10.12
CA THR A 529 6.26 -7.55 -8.79
C THR A 529 5.36 -6.62 -7.99
N PHE A 530 5.66 -5.32 -7.98
CA PHE A 530 4.93 -4.35 -7.15
C PHE A 530 3.62 -3.92 -7.81
N GLU A 531 2.61 -3.70 -6.98
CA GLU A 531 1.35 -3.12 -7.42
C GLU A 531 1.46 -1.60 -7.30
N ALA A 532 1.43 -0.92 -8.44
CA ALA A 532 1.48 0.54 -8.52
C ALA A 532 0.82 1.01 -9.82
N PRO A 533 -0.50 1.30 -9.83
CA PRO A 533 -1.18 1.86 -11.00
C PRO A 533 -0.59 3.18 -11.51
N LEU A 534 0.03 3.97 -10.64
CA LEU A 534 0.90 5.10 -10.98
C LEU A 534 2.31 4.74 -10.55
N GLN A 535 3.18 4.38 -11.51
CA GLN A 535 4.46 3.76 -11.18
C GLN A 535 5.64 4.66 -11.59
N MET A 536 6.46 5.04 -10.61
CA MET A 536 7.59 5.94 -10.80
C MET A 536 8.75 5.27 -11.54
N LEU A 537 9.45 6.09 -12.33
CA LEU A 537 10.82 5.87 -12.76
C LEU A 537 11.68 6.84 -11.94
N ALA A 538 12.41 6.31 -10.95
CA ALA A 538 13.09 7.14 -9.94
C ALA A 538 14.36 7.83 -10.43
N ASP A 539 15.10 7.22 -11.37
CA ASP A 539 16.37 7.78 -11.82
C ASP A 539 16.18 8.91 -12.87
N SER A 540 17.23 9.65 -13.14
CA SER A 540 17.17 10.79 -14.06
C SER A 540 17.00 10.35 -15.52
N PRO A 541 16.41 11.19 -16.38
CA PRO A 541 16.34 10.95 -17.81
C PRO A 541 17.70 10.60 -18.42
N THR A 542 18.78 11.28 -18.00
CA THR A 542 20.14 11.00 -18.48
C THR A 542 20.55 9.55 -18.18
N LYS A 543 20.27 9.05 -16.97
CA LYS A 543 20.62 7.68 -16.58
C LYS A 543 19.82 6.64 -17.33
N TYR A 544 18.54 6.88 -17.56
CA TYR A 544 17.70 6.01 -18.38
C TYR A 544 18.15 5.96 -19.83
N MET A 545 18.48 7.09 -20.44
CA MET A 545 19.01 7.14 -21.82
C MET A 545 20.39 6.48 -21.96
N GLN A 546 21.25 6.55 -20.93
CA GLN A 546 22.51 5.79 -20.90
C GLN A 546 22.28 4.28 -20.80
N ASN A 547 21.10 3.85 -20.37
CA ASN A 547 20.68 2.46 -20.20
C ASN A 547 19.40 2.17 -20.99
N GLN A 548 19.32 2.64 -22.24
CA GLN A 548 18.11 2.64 -23.07
C GLN A 548 17.50 1.24 -23.22
N GLU A 549 18.32 0.19 -23.34
CA GLU A 549 17.83 -1.19 -23.43
C GLU A 549 16.98 -1.61 -22.22
N CYS A 550 17.43 -1.27 -21.01
CA CYS A 550 16.66 -1.50 -19.76
C CYS A 550 15.40 -0.62 -19.72
N THR A 551 15.53 0.64 -20.16
CA THR A 551 14.42 1.60 -20.22
C THR A 551 13.32 1.15 -21.17
N ASP A 552 13.69 0.68 -22.37
CA ASP A 552 12.76 0.14 -23.36
C ASP A 552 11.99 -1.09 -22.83
N PHE A 553 12.65 -1.92 -22.06
CA PHE A 553 12.02 -3.07 -21.41
C PHE A 553 11.02 -2.63 -20.33
N ILE A 554 11.44 -1.75 -19.42
CA ILE A 554 10.58 -1.20 -18.35
C ILE A 554 9.36 -0.49 -18.94
N ALA A 555 9.55 0.28 -20.01
CA ALA A 555 8.46 1.01 -20.66
C ALA A 555 7.35 0.10 -21.21
N GLN A 556 7.64 -1.16 -21.54
CA GLN A 556 6.67 -2.12 -22.04
C GLN A 556 5.82 -2.79 -20.93
N ILE A 557 6.25 -2.78 -19.66
CA ILE A 557 5.52 -3.41 -18.57
C ILE A 557 4.31 -2.52 -18.21
N PRO A 558 3.07 -3.00 -18.22
CA PRO A 558 1.90 -2.21 -17.81
C PRO A 558 1.89 -2.00 -16.30
N THR A 559 1.13 -1.01 -15.84
CA THR A 559 0.97 -0.69 -14.41
C THR A 559 -0.26 -1.34 -13.79
N THR A 560 -1.12 -1.98 -14.60
CA THR A 560 -2.30 -2.75 -14.17
C THR A 560 -2.39 -4.04 -14.97
N PHE A 561 -2.98 -5.07 -14.35
CA PHE A 561 -2.99 -6.40 -14.94
C PHE A 561 -4.39 -7.01 -14.92
N ASP A 562 -4.63 -7.96 -15.82
CA ASP A 562 -5.89 -8.70 -15.91
C ASP A 562 -5.88 -9.94 -15.02
N GLU A 563 -4.68 -10.51 -14.80
CA GLU A 563 -4.47 -11.71 -14.01
C GLU A 563 -3.12 -11.69 -13.31
N THR A 564 -3.07 -12.27 -12.12
CA THR A 564 -1.83 -12.49 -11.34
C THR A 564 -1.77 -13.96 -10.93
N VAL A 565 -0.64 -14.59 -11.17
CA VAL A 565 -0.31 -15.96 -10.75
C VAL A 565 0.92 -15.93 -9.86
N ALA A 566 0.75 -16.27 -8.60
CA ALA A 566 1.86 -16.45 -7.65
C ALA A 566 2.50 -17.82 -7.92
N LEU A 567 3.68 -17.83 -8.50
CA LEU A 567 4.34 -19.07 -8.93
C LEU A 567 5.08 -19.74 -7.78
N ASP A 568 5.94 -18.98 -7.10
CA ASP A 568 6.74 -19.42 -5.97
C ASP A 568 7.13 -18.25 -5.09
N GLY A 569 7.63 -18.50 -3.88
CA GLY A 569 8.12 -17.44 -3.02
C GLY A 569 8.13 -17.81 -1.55
N GLN A 570 8.95 -17.06 -0.81
CA GLN A 570 9.06 -17.16 0.64
C GLN A 570 9.24 -15.76 1.23
N LEU A 571 8.40 -15.43 2.20
CA LEU A 571 8.40 -14.14 2.87
C LEU A 571 9.79 -13.80 3.43
N GLY A 572 10.31 -12.64 3.02
CA GLY A 572 11.63 -12.16 3.41
C GLY A 572 12.80 -12.82 2.67
N GLU A 573 12.56 -13.71 1.73
CA GLU A 573 13.63 -14.43 1.03
C GLU A 573 13.61 -14.21 -0.48
N TYR A 574 12.49 -14.51 -1.14
CA TYR A 574 12.36 -14.34 -2.59
C TYR A 574 10.91 -14.29 -3.05
N THR A 575 10.70 -13.80 -4.27
CA THR A 575 9.39 -13.78 -4.95
C THR A 575 9.53 -14.32 -6.37
N VAL A 576 8.52 -15.05 -6.85
CA VAL A 576 8.37 -15.42 -8.27
C VAL A 576 6.91 -15.26 -8.67
N ILE A 577 6.65 -14.34 -9.60
CA ILE A 577 5.29 -13.95 -9.99
C ILE A 577 5.15 -13.87 -11.50
N ALA A 578 3.97 -14.20 -12.03
CA ALA A 578 3.56 -13.93 -13.39
C ALA A 578 2.28 -13.08 -13.40
N ARG A 579 2.23 -12.11 -14.29
CA ARG A 579 1.07 -11.23 -14.49
C ARG A 579 0.73 -11.12 -15.96
N ARG A 580 -0.55 -11.04 -16.29
CA ARG A 580 -1.01 -10.96 -17.68
C ARG A 580 -1.75 -9.65 -17.95
N LYS A 581 -1.48 -9.07 -19.11
CA LYS A 581 -2.28 -7.99 -19.69
C LYS A 581 -2.60 -8.31 -21.14
N GLY A 582 -3.87 -8.42 -21.48
CA GLY A 582 -4.29 -8.95 -22.78
C GLY A 582 -3.73 -10.36 -23.02
N THR A 583 -2.93 -10.53 -24.06
CA THR A 583 -2.26 -11.80 -24.39
C THR A 583 -0.82 -11.89 -23.90
N THR A 584 -0.25 -10.81 -23.36
CA THR A 584 1.15 -10.74 -22.94
C THR A 584 1.29 -11.06 -21.46
N TRP A 585 2.27 -11.90 -21.13
CA TRP A 585 2.67 -12.21 -19.77
C TRP A 585 3.95 -11.50 -19.37
N TYR A 586 4.00 -11.09 -18.13
CA TYR A 586 5.12 -10.39 -17.49
C TYR A 586 5.52 -11.20 -16.26
N LEU A 587 6.76 -11.65 -16.23
CA LEU A 587 7.31 -12.48 -15.17
C LEU A 587 8.38 -11.72 -14.42
N ALA A 588 8.46 -11.96 -13.11
CA ALA A 588 9.54 -11.42 -12.29
C ALA A 588 9.91 -12.39 -11.17
N ALA A 589 11.20 -12.41 -10.85
CA ALA A 589 11.73 -13.03 -9.66
C ALA A 589 12.75 -12.08 -9.01
N MET A 590 12.73 -11.99 -7.68
CA MET A 590 13.67 -11.20 -6.87
C MET A 590 14.11 -12.02 -5.68
N THR A 591 15.34 -11.78 -5.20
CA THR A 591 15.90 -12.45 -4.03
C THR A 591 16.53 -11.44 -3.07
N ASP A 592 16.62 -11.80 -1.79
CA ASP A 592 17.45 -11.12 -0.80
C ASP A 592 18.96 -11.26 -1.12
N TRP A 593 19.86 -10.98 -0.17
CA TRP A 593 21.30 -11.18 -0.40
C TRP A 593 21.74 -12.64 -0.58
N THR A 594 20.82 -13.60 -0.53
CA THR A 594 21.11 -15.02 -0.78
C THR A 594 20.94 -15.34 -2.26
N PRO A 595 21.98 -15.75 -3.00
CA PRO A 595 21.83 -16.21 -4.38
C PRO A 595 20.93 -17.45 -4.45
N ARG A 596 20.12 -17.56 -5.50
CA ARG A 596 19.19 -18.68 -5.69
C ARG A 596 19.14 -19.19 -7.12
N ASP A 597 19.08 -20.52 -7.25
CA ASP A 597 18.71 -21.18 -8.48
C ASP A 597 17.25 -21.67 -8.35
N LEU A 598 16.38 -21.18 -9.21
CA LEU A 598 14.95 -21.46 -9.15
C LEU A 598 14.48 -22.06 -10.47
N THR A 599 13.34 -22.75 -10.45
CA THR A 599 12.68 -23.27 -11.65
C THR A 599 11.30 -22.63 -11.80
N VAL A 600 11.10 -21.91 -12.88
CA VAL A 600 9.83 -21.30 -13.25
C VAL A 600 9.07 -22.23 -14.18
N ASP A 601 7.92 -22.72 -13.74
CA ASP A 601 7.02 -23.56 -14.54
C ASP A 601 6.13 -22.66 -15.39
N LEU A 602 6.16 -22.84 -16.72
CA LEU A 602 5.38 -22.04 -17.67
C LEU A 602 4.00 -22.64 -17.99
N SER A 603 3.50 -23.58 -17.20
CA SER A 603 2.21 -24.26 -17.42
C SER A 603 0.99 -23.33 -17.40
N PHE A 604 1.13 -22.12 -16.87
CA PHE A 604 0.10 -21.07 -16.91
C PHE A 604 -0.09 -20.44 -18.30
N LEU A 605 0.89 -20.60 -19.21
CA LEU A 605 0.73 -20.22 -20.62
C LEU A 605 -0.28 -21.15 -21.29
N GLY A 606 -1.12 -20.65 -22.17
CA GLY A 606 -1.96 -21.47 -23.03
C GLY A 606 -1.13 -22.26 -24.05
N GLU A 607 -1.77 -23.17 -24.80
CA GLU A 607 -1.10 -23.88 -25.89
C GLU A 607 -0.56 -22.90 -26.93
N GLY A 608 0.69 -23.11 -27.37
CA GLY A 608 1.32 -22.29 -28.40
C GLY A 608 2.83 -22.16 -28.24
N ASN A 609 3.41 -21.44 -29.18
CA ASN A 609 4.79 -21.00 -29.14
C ASN A 609 4.82 -19.50 -28.82
N TYR A 610 5.66 -19.12 -27.89
CA TYR A 610 5.80 -17.76 -27.41
C TYR A 610 7.24 -17.27 -27.59
N THR A 611 7.42 -15.98 -27.67
CA THR A 611 8.74 -15.34 -27.60
C THR A 611 8.90 -14.75 -26.20
N ALA A 612 9.95 -15.14 -25.50
CA ALA A 612 10.35 -14.58 -24.22
C ALA A 612 11.52 -13.62 -24.40
N ASP A 613 11.31 -12.36 -24.00
CA ASP A 613 12.31 -11.30 -23.91
C ASP A 613 12.73 -11.23 -22.44
N ILE A 614 13.98 -11.61 -22.12
CA ILE A 614 14.44 -11.94 -20.77
C ILE A 614 15.62 -11.07 -20.37
N PHE A 615 15.51 -10.42 -19.21
CA PHE A 615 16.62 -9.83 -18.49
C PHE A 615 16.93 -10.65 -17.23
N ALA A 616 18.18 -11.03 -17.06
CA ALA A 616 18.69 -11.81 -15.95
C ALA A 616 19.98 -11.19 -15.41
N ASP A 617 20.29 -11.43 -14.15
CA ASP A 617 21.59 -11.07 -13.58
C ASP A 617 22.74 -11.65 -14.43
N GLY A 618 23.75 -10.85 -14.69
CA GLY A 618 24.96 -11.27 -15.39
C GLY A 618 25.85 -12.15 -14.53
N VAL A 619 26.80 -12.82 -15.17
CA VAL A 619 27.74 -13.73 -14.47
C VAL A 619 28.62 -13.00 -13.45
N ASN A 620 28.82 -11.70 -13.61
CA ASN A 620 29.61 -10.87 -12.69
C ASN A 620 28.73 -9.99 -11.77
N ALA A 621 27.41 -10.17 -11.74
CA ALA A 621 26.49 -9.33 -10.99
C ALA A 621 26.85 -9.27 -9.47
N MET A 622 27.45 -10.31 -8.92
CA MET A 622 27.98 -10.30 -7.53
C MET A 622 29.12 -9.32 -7.27
N ARG A 623 29.74 -8.74 -8.33
CA ARG A 623 30.84 -7.77 -8.23
C ARG A 623 30.44 -6.42 -8.82
N GLU A 624 29.66 -6.47 -9.90
CA GLU A 624 29.17 -5.32 -10.63
C GLU A 624 27.66 -5.41 -10.70
N ALA A 625 26.97 -4.69 -9.82
CA ALA A 625 25.52 -4.75 -9.66
C ALA A 625 24.77 -4.35 -10.94
N THR A 626 25.43 -3.69 -11.88
CA THR A 626 24.88 -3.28 -13.17
C THR A 626 25.05 -4.33 -14.27
N ASP A 627 25.75 -5.45 -13.99
CA ASP A 627 25.95 -6.53 -14.96
C ASP A 627 24.67 -7.36 -15.15
N TYR A 628 24.20 -7.41 -16.38
CA TYR A 628 23.01 -8.20 -16.75
C TYR A 628 23.21 -8.91 -18.08
N LYS A 629 22.36 -9.90 -18.33
CA LYS A 629 22.26 -10.61 -19.60
C LYS A 629 20.86 -10.43 -20.19
N HIS A 630 20.80 -9.88 -21.42
CA HIS A 630 19.58 -9.82 -22.21
C HIS A 630 19.52 -10.98 -23.20
N THR A 631 18.38 -11.66 -23.30
CA THR A 631 18.20 -12.82 -24.19
C THR A 631 16.78 -12.87 -24.72
N ILE A 632 16.64 -13.09 -26.02
CA ILE A 632 15.35 -13.36 -26.66
C ILE A 632 15.35 -14.81 -27.12
N ARG A 633 14.32 -15.59 -26.75
CA ARG A 633 14.19 -16.99 -27.13
C ARG A 633 12.73 -17.43 -27.24
N SER A 634 12.51 -18.53 -27.98
CA SER A 634 11.20 -19.20 -27.99
C SER A 634 11.01 -20.03 -26.73
N VAL A 635 9.77 -20.07 -26.23
CA VAL A 635 9.32 -20.87 -25.09
C VAL A 635 7.93 -21.45 -25.34
N THR A 636 7.56 -22.52 -24.62
CA THR A 636 6.24 -23.15 -24.69
C THR A 636 5.66 -23.38 -23.30
N ALA A 637 4.34 -23.61 -23.22
CA ALA A 637 3.64 -23.85 -21.95
C ALA A 637 4.14 -25.06 -21.14
N GLY A 638 4.73 -26.07 -21.80
CA GLY A 638 5.28 -27.24 -21.09
C GLY A 638 6.70 -27.06 -20.58
N GLU A 639 7.30 -25.90 -20.79
CA GLU A 639 8.71 -25.67 -20.45
C GLU A 639 8.87 -25.25 -18.99
N ARG A 640 9.99 -25.68 -18.39
CA ARG A 640 10.47 -25.25 -17.09
C ARG A 640 11.77 -24.47 -17.27
N LEU A 641 11.75 -23.18 -16.93
CA LEU A 641 12.91 -22.31 -17.03
C LEU A 641 13.74 -22.40 -15.75
N ASN A 642 15.00 -22.80 -15.87
CA ASN A 642 15.96 -22.66 -14.80
C ASN A 642 16.50 -21.23 -14.83
N ILE A 643 16.34 -20.49 -13.73
CA ILE A 643 16.79 -19.12 -13.57
C ILE A 643 17.77 -19.02 -12.41
N HIS A 644 18.77 -18.16 -12.56
CA HIS A 644 19.73 -17.84 -11.52
C HIS A 644 19.51 -16.40 -11.07
N LEU A 645 19.42 -16.18 -9.77
CA LEU A 645 19.40 -14.88 -9.11
C LEU A 645 20.70 -14.70 -8.34
N SER A 646 21.45 -13.66 -8.64
CA SER A 646 22.63 -13.28 -7.88
C SER A 646 22.25 -12.78 -6.47
N SER A 647 23.25 -12.51 -5.63
CA SER A 647 23.03 -11.86 -4.33
C SER A 647 22.33 -10.50 -4.51
N GLY A 648 21.20 -10.27 -3.86
CA GLY A 648 20.37 -9.08 -4.07
C GLY A 648 19.89 -8.95 -5.51
N GLY A 649 19.66 -10.07 -6.17
CA GLY A 649 19.47 -10.16 -7.61
C GLY A 649 18.04 -10.26 -8.09
N GLY A 650 17.90 -10.26 -9.41
CA GLY A 650 16.63 -10.35 -10.09
C GLY A 650 16.66 -11.07 -11.44
N TRP A 651 15.45 -11.39 -11.88
CA TRP A 651 15.17 -11.94 -13.21
C TRP A 651 13.79 -11.44 -13.66
N THR A 652 13.65 -11.02 -14.90
CA THR A 652 12.36 -10.59 -15.43
C THR A 652 12.20 -10.94 -16.91
N ALA A 653 10.96 -11.17 -17.35
CA ALA A 653 10.67 -11.52 -18.74
C ALA A 653 9.32 -10.97 -19.21
N ILE A 654 9.26 -10.62 -20.50
CA ILE A 654 8.02 -10.34 -21.23
C ILE A 654 7.81 -11.51 -22.22
N ILE A 655 6.66 -12.18 -22.14
CA ILE A 655 6.32 -13.34 -22.98
C ILE A 655 5.10 -13.00 -23.86
N LYS A 656 5.31 -13.00 -25.16
CA LYS A 656 4.32 -12.64 -26.20
C LYS A 656 4.03 -13.80 -27.14
#